data_da2ea35e80c3a2d7e3180e8f768d7e6a
#
_entry.id   da2ea35e80c3a2d7e3180e8f768d7e6a
#
_cell.length_a   1.000
_cell.length_b   1.000
_cell.length_c   1.000
_cell.angle_alpha   90.00
_cell.angle_beta   90.00
_cell.angle_gamma   90.00
#
_symmetry.space_group_name_H-M   'P 1'
#
loop_
_entity.id
_entity.type
_entity.pdbx_description
1 polymer ?
#
loop_
_entity_poly.entity_id
_entity_poly.type
_entity_poly.pdbx_seq_one_letter_code
_entity_poly.pdbx_strand_id
1 'polypeptide(L)'
;MITSRRRKTLLVSAVLISISGFSVFAEAPQMAGSGNNMSQSSMVDVKSGQATGEREISNEIGKADALAVEQSQQTVAVGDASLYLSAEDDAAIASQEGKTITAVDFKGVPGEVKPKLYPLLQSKPGGVVSAESVRNDVASLGSTGVFSQISPSFSEIPEGVQLDYKLVSNPVVHRVEFTGNTIFTDEYLRNIMDIPQDSVLNFVLVNQKIHEIENMYLKQGYILVSVPDVQVTPDGTLHITISEGKIENIVLVGNEKTKDKVILRELRFKKGQPFNKFLASRSMERLYNLGYFEDVNMKLLPGTEGDHNVSVEIDVIEQKTGIVTVGAGYSDSDGMVGIFELGDTNFRGTGDKVNLHWEFGGAGHGKNYQLSYTKPWINSNGDSLGASIFNRVYKYDDYNADGDTIAEYDKRRKGWNLTWGRVSDEYRTNYLNFESVKESYDDEDGFQWGSGASKETAATKAKWRKAIFDNFGRTNSLTFTHVYDNRDNYFNASKGRRLSFSAQWGGHGLGGNYDFYKFTTEGRFYKGLGNGHILALRVMAGYIDGNVSYGNLFDLGGSNTLRGYEDDQFKGSKMYAATLEYRFPIAKKVQGVVFTDMGSTWGIDEGKIPWYKDDNSLNFSVGGGLRLQTPIGPIRLDYGHGDRNKFHFSFGTQF
;
A
#
# COMPACT_ATOMS: atom_id res chain seq x y z
N MET A 1 34.08 14.02 -37.67
CA MET A 1 32.88 14.25 -36.84
C MET A 1 31.71 13.25 -37.05
N ILE A 2 31.89 12.24 -37.91
CA ILE A 2 30.79 11.27 -38.25
C ILE A 2 30.82 9.99 -37.39
N THR A 3 31.86 9.76 -36.58
CA THR A 3 32.06 8.50 -35.87
C THR A 3 31.46 8.42 -34.45
N SER A 4 30.98 9.51 -33.89
CA SER A 4 30.44 9.50 -32.50
C SER A 4 28.92 9.18 -32.42
N ARG A 5 28.14 9.43 -33.49
CA ARG A 5 26.68 9.18 -33.51
C ARG A 5 26.31 7.69 -33.60
N ARG A 6 27.10 6.84 -34.25
CA ARG A 6 26.78 5.38 -34.40
C ARG A 6 26.94 4.53 -33.13
N ARG A 7 27.69 4.99 -32.13
CA ARG A 7 27.87 4.23 -30.87
C ARG A 7 26.73 4.42 -29.86
N LYS A 8 25.97 5.53 -29.96
CA LYS A 8 24.84 5.79 -29.03
C LYS A 8 23.61 4.95 -29.35
N THR A 9 23.40 4.56 -30.61
CA THR A 9 22.20 3.83 -31.07
C THR A 9 22.19 2.34 -30.65
N LEU A 10 23.35 1.75 -30.43
CA LEU A 10 23.47 0.32 -30.10
C LEU A 10 23.15 -0.02 -28.62
N LEU A 11 23.28 0.94 -27.70
CA LEU A 11 22.97 0.73 -26.28
C LEU A 11 21.46 0.80 -25.97
N VAL A 12 20.70 1.51 -26.77
CA VAL A 12 19.25 1.69 -26.61
C VAL A 12 18.48 0.44 -27.01
N SER A 13 18.96 -0.30 -27.99
CA SER A 13 18.31 -1.54 -28.44
C SER A 13 18.35 -2.66 -27.41
N ALA A 14 19.33 -2.68 -26.52
CA ALA A 14 19.47 -3.70 -25.48
C ALA A 14 18.55 -3.46 -24.25
N VAL A 15 18.19 -2.20 -23.98
CA VAL A 15 17.31 -1.83 -22.85
C VAL A 15 15.82 -1.95 -23.21
N LEU A 16 15.48 -1.73 -24.48
CA LEU A 16 14.09 -1.81 -24.97
C LEU A 16 13.59 -3.26 -25.15
N ILE A 17 14.46 -4.22 -25.39
CA ILE A 17 14.08 -5.63 -25.61
C ILE A 17 13.65 -6.33 -24.31
N SER A 18 14.06 -5.84 -23.14
CA SER A 18 13.67 -6.42 -21.84
C SER A 18 12.35 -5.88 -21.27
N ILE A 19 11.70 -4.89 -21.91
CA ILE A 19 10.50 -4.21 -21.41
C ILE A 19 9.22 -4.65 -22.16
N SER A 20 9.32 -5.42 -23.24
CA SER A 20 8.16 -5.80 -24.09
C SER A 20 7.20 -6.84 -23.51
N GLY A 21 7.27 -7.16 -22.24
CA GLY A 21 6.41 -8.16 -21.57
C GLY A 21 5.36 -7.64 -20.59
N PHE A 22 5.13 -6.32 -20.47
CA PHE A 22 4.20 -5.78 -19.48
C PHE A 22 3.07 -4.99 -20.09
N SER A 23 1.84 -5.41 -19.84
CA SER A 23 0.61 -4.70 -20.18
C SER A 23 0.48 -3.42 -19.33
N VAL A 24 0.10 -2.35 -20.00
CA VAL A 24 0.11 -0.96 -19.54
C VAL A 24 -1.26 -0.54 -19.01
N PHE A 25 -1.31 0.18 -17.91
CA PHE A 25 -2.50 0.82 -17.34
C PHE A 25 -2.18 2.16 -16.61
N ALA A 26 -3.08 3.00 -16.48
CA ALA A 26 -3.24 4.43 -16.60
C ALA A 26 -3.50 5.36 -15.38
N GLU A 27 -3.42 6.67 -15.47
CA GLU A 27 -3.32 7.71 -14.47
C GLU A 27 -4.38 8.81 -14.40
N ALA A 28 -4.50 9.38 -13.18
CA ALA A 28 -5.19 10.62 -12.88
C ALA A 28 -4.36 11.87 -13.15
N PRO A 29 -4.95 12.98 -13.59
CA PRO A 29 -4.21 14.21 -13.67
C PRO A 29 -3.82 14.67 -12.26
N GLN A 30 -2.54 14.62 -11.95
CA GLN A 30 -2.01 15.66 -11.07
C GLN A 30 -2.35 16.97 -11.75
N MET A 31 -2.93 17.92 -11.03
CA MET A 31 -2.92 19.28 -11.51
C MET A 31 -1.47 19.58 -11.87
N ALA A 32 -1.22 19.80 -13.15
CA ALA A 32 0.05 20.31 -13.61
C ALA A 32 0.24 21.67 -12.97
N GLY A 33 0.77 21.66 -11.79
CA GLY A 33 1.43 22.80 -11.23
C GLY A 33 2.80 22.82 -11.87
N SER A 34 2.95 23.49 -12.98
CA SER A 34 4.16 24.24 -13.23
C SER A 34 4.13 25.34 -12.18
N GLY A 35 4.33 24.96 -10.95
CA GLY A 35 4.50 25.87 -9.84
C GLY A 35 5.98 25.95 -9.61
N ASN A 36 6.60 26.93 -10.19
CA ASN A 36 7.78 27.48 -9.61
C ASN A 36 7.42 28.06 -8.25
N ASN A 37 7.90 27.42 -7.20
CA ASN A 37 8.76 27.92 -6.16
C ASN A 37 8.25 28.83 -5.05
N MET A 38 8.83 28.48 -3.96
CA MET A 38 9.28 29.23 -2.80
C MET A 38 8.24 29.67 -1.81
N SER A 39 8.26 29.02 -0.68
CA SER A 39 8.11 29.73 0.57
C SER A 39 9.05 29.17 1.63
N GLN A 40 9.94 29.98 2.07
CA GLN A 40 10.50 29.86 3.41
C GLN A 40 9.51 30.49 4.38
N SER A 41 9.19 29.80 5.41
CA SER A 41 9.33 30.13 6.84
C SER A 41 8.14 29.70 7.68
N SER A 42 8.45 29.15 8.65
CA SER A 42 8.24 29.10 10.08
C SER A 42 8.37 27.66 10.55
N MET A 43 9.49 27.40 11.18
CA MET A 43 9.72 26.19 11.95
C MET A 43 8.67 26.10 13.04
N VAL A 44 7.79 25.13 12.91
CA VAL A 44 7.18 24.48 14.06
C VAL A 44 7.87 23.13 14.16
N ASP A 45 8.55 22.93 15.27
CA ASP A 45 9.25 21.71 15.63
C ASP A 45 8.22 20.56 15.74
N VAL A 46 8.01 19.83 14.65
CA VAL A 46 7.24 18.61 14.67
C VAL A 46 8.19 17.50 15.09
N LYS A 47 8.22 17.24 16.40
CA LYS A 47 8.86 16.03 16.95
C LYS A 47 8.34 14.79 16.23
N SER A 48 9.26 13.90 15.92
CA SER A 48 9.12 12.62 15.26
C SER A 48 8.07 11.69 15.94
N GLY A 49 6.79 11.87 15.65
CA GLY A 49 5.71 11.00 16.13
C GLY A 49 5.61 9.65 15.37
N GLN A 50 6.24 9.53 14.20
CA GLN A 50 6.17 8.29 13.40
C GLN A 50 6.75 7.03 14.07
N ALA A 51 7.69 7.19 15.02
CA ALA A 51 8.34 6.04 15.66
C ALA A 51 7.61 5.52 16.93
N THR A 52 6.69 6.31 17.50
CA THR A 52 5.96 5.93 18.72
C THR A 52 4.66 5.20 18.43
N GLY A 53 3.87 5.68 17.49
CA GLY A 53 2.59 5.05 17.13
C GLY A 53 2.75 3.65 16.54
N GLU A 54 3.71 3.44 15.63
CA GLU A 54 4.01 2.09 15.11
C GLU A 54 4.51 1.13 16.20
N ARG A 55 5.24 1.63 17.21
CA ARG A 55 5.69 0.81 18.35
C ARG A 55 4.56 0.47 19.32
N GLU A 56 3.61 1.36 19.56
CA GLU A 56 2.47 1.08 20.45
C GLU A 56 1.46 0.14 19.81
N ILE A 57 1.16 0.30 18.51
CA ILE A 57 0.34 -0.64 17.75
C ILE A 57 0.99 -2.04 17.74
N SER A 58 2.29 -2.12 17.50
CA SER A 58 3.05 -3.38 17.57
C SER A 58 3.03 -3.99 18.96
N ASN A 59 3.05 -3.17 20.04
CA ASN A 59 3.01 -3.65 21.40
C ASN A 59 1.62 -4.17 21.82
N GLU A 60 0.53 -3.51 21.44
CA GLU A 60 -0.82 -3.98 21.75
C GLU A 60 -1.19 -5.22 20.93
N ILE A 61 -0.81 -5.26 19.64
CA ILE A 61 -0.92 -6.49 18.83
C ILE A 61 -0.03 -7.60 19.39
N GLY A 62 1.17 -7.28 19.87
CA GLY A 62 2.07 -8.23 20.53
C GLY A 62 1.52 -8.75 21.86
N LYS A 63 0.79 -7.94 22.63
CA LYS A 63 0.09 -8.39 23.85
C LYS A 63 -1.10 -9.31 23.51
N ALA A 64 -1.86 -9.00 22.45
CA ALA A 64 -2.93 -9.86 21.98
C ALA A 64 -2.38 -11.18 21.43
N ASP A 65 -1.26 -11.17 20.70
CA ASP A 65 -0.55 -12.37 20.26
C ASP A 65 -0.04 -13.19 21.48
N ALA A 66 0.46 -12.52 22.53
CA ALA A 66 0.92 -13.18 23.77
C ALA A 66 -0.23 -13.82 24.55
N LEU A 67 -1.38 -13.12 24.67
CA LEU A 67 -2.59 -13.67 25.29
C LEU A 67 -3.15 -14.87 24.51
N ALA A 68 -3.14 -14.81 23.19
CA ALA A 68 -3.56 -15.92 22.34
C ALA A 68 -2.62 -17.14 22.48
N VAL A 69 -1.31 -16.91 22.61
CA VAL A 69 -0.33 -17.97 22.85
C VAL A 69 -0.47 -18.55 24.26
N GLU A 70 -0.78 -17.72 25.28
CA GLU A 70 -1.00 -18.18 26.64
C GLU A 70 -2.29 -19.01 26.78
N GLN A 71 -3.37 -18.62 26.06
CA GLN A 71 -4.62 -19.38 26.01
C GLN A 71 -4.49 -20.69 25.21
N SER A 72 -3.66 -20.72 24.16
CA SER A 72 -3.39 -21.94 23.39
C SER A 72 -2.50 -22.95 24.12
N GLN A 73 -1.88 -22.56 25.25
CA GLN A 73 -1.05 -23.43 26.08
C GLN A 73 -1.81 -24.19 27.18
N GLN A 74 -3.14 -24.07 27.28
CA GLN A 74 -3.93 -25.01 28.04
C GLN A 74 -4.02 -26.36 27.31
N THR A 75 -2.88 -26.99 27.11
CA THR A 75 -2.80 -28.40 26.74
C THR A 75 -3.45 -29.21 27.87
N VAL A 76 -4.55 -29.89 27.56
CA VAL A 76 -4.95 -31.06 28.36
C VAL A 76 -3.71 -31.93 28.43
N ALA A 77 -3.20 -32.19 29.61
CA ALA A 77 -2.00 -33.01 29.83
C ALA A 77 -2.34 -34.47 29.53
N VAL A 78 -2.44 -34.80 28.25
CA VAL A 78 -2.67 -36.15 27.73
C VAL A 78 -1.46 -36.97 28.16
N GLY A 79 -1.72 -38.00 28.95
CA GLY A 79 -0.66 -38.83 29.53
C GLY A 79 -0.39 -38.58 31.03
N ASP A 80 -1.14 -37.68 31.68
CA ASP A 80 -1.13 -37.61 33.12
C ASP A 80 -1.95 -38.77 33.72
N ALA A 81 -1.32 -39.66 34.47
CA ALA A 81 -1.97 -40.81 35.10
C ALA A 81 -3.14 -40.37 36.00
N SER A 82 -3.08 -39.18 36.61
CA SER A 82 -4.14 -38.64 37.47
C SER A 82 -5.48 -38.43 36.77
N LEU A 83 -5.49 -38.32 35.46
CA LEU A 83 -6.73 -38.19 34.64
C LEU A 83 -7.50 -39.53 34.51
N TYR A 84 -6.83 -40.64 34.74
CA TYR A 84 -7.37 -41.99 34.53
C TYR A 84 -7.54 -42.78 35.84
N LEU A 85 -6.71 -42.49 36.84
CA LEU A 85 -6.71 -43.22 38.12
C LEU A 85 -7.67 -42.58 39.14
N SER A 86 -8.56 -43.41 39.69
CA SER A 86 -9.38 -43.03 40.82
C SER A 86 -8.62 -43.22 42.17
N ALA A 87 -9.16 -42.64 43.24
CA ALA A 87 -8.61 -42.90 44.57
C ALA A 87 -8.67 -44.38 44.97
N GLU A 88 -9.63 -45.14 44.41
CA GLU A 88 -9.74 -46.60 44.62
C GLU A 88 -8.64 -47.33 43.85
N ASP A 89 -8.30 -46.90 42.65
CA ASP A 89 -7.18 -47.46 41.88
C ASP A 89 -5.84 -47.21 42.58
N ASP A 90 -5.62 -46.01 43.12
CA ASP A 90 -4.42 -45.68 43.88
C ASP A 90 -4.32 -46.54 45.16
N ALA A 91 -5.43 -46.76 45.87
CA ALA A 91 -5.46 -47.64 47.03
C ALA A 91 -5.21 -49.12 46.67
N ALA A 92 -5.76 -49.57 45.53
CA ALA A 92 -5.53 -50.92 44.99
C ALA A 92 -4.04 -51.13 44.62
N ILE A 93 -3.41 -50.16 43.96
CA ILE A 93 -1.99 -50.18 43.62
C ILE A 93 -1.14 -50.28 44.91
N ALA A 94 -1.42 -49.40 45.89
CA ALA A 94 -0.68 -49.36 47.15
C ALA A 94 -0.79 -50.68 47.95
N SER A 95 -1.94 -51.36 47.89
CA SER A 95 -2.14 -52.63 48.58
C SER A 95 -1.33 -53.80 48.02
N GLN A 96 -0.85 -53.68 46.79
CA GLN A 96 -0.09 -54.71 46.09
C GLN A 96 1.40 -54.34 45.92
N GLU A 97 1.83 -53.24 46.47
CA GLU A 97 3.21 -52.75 46.36
C GLU A 97 4.23 -53.83 46.83
N GLY A 98 5.26 -54.03 45.99
CA GLY A 98 6.34 -55.00 46.29
C GLY A 98 6.02 -56.47 45.98
N LYS A 99 4.78 -56.83 45.58
CA LYS A 99 4.44 -58.22 45.17
C LYS A 99 4.98 -58.50 43.74
N THR A 100 5.36 -59.75 43.48
CA THR A 100 5.87 -60.17 42.17
C THR A 100 4.75 -60.21 41.14
N ILE A 101 4.96 -59.58 40.00
CA ILE A 101 4.05 -59.63 38.85
C ILE A 101 4.28 -60.95 38.09
N THR A 102 3.29 -61.81 38.04
CA THR A 102 3.37 -63.09 37.31
C THR A 102 2.92 -62.95 35.87
N ALA A 103 1.92 -62.14 35.62
CA ALA A 103 1.42 -61.86 34.27
C ALA A 103 0.89 -60.42 34.18
N VAL A 104 0.93 -59.85 32.98
CA VAL A 104 0.26 -58.60 32.64
C VAL A 104 -0.66 -58.85 31.45
N ASP A 105 -1.91 -58.39 31.53
CA ASP A 105 -2.86 -58.50 30.42
C ASP A 105 -3.73 -57.25 30.30
N PHE A 106 -4.41 -57.12 29.16
CA PHE A 106 -5.35 -56.06 28.85
C PHE A 106 -6.76 -56.59 28.72
N LYS A 107 -7.72 -55.95 29.37
CA LYS A 107 -9.15 -56.22 29.26
C LYS A 107 -9.87 -55.08 28.55
N GLY A 108 -10.90 -55.39 27.73
CA GLY A 108 -11.70 -54.39 27.05
C GLY A 108 -11.16 -53.97 25.67
N VAL A 109 -10.09 -54.59 25.19
CA VAL A 109 -9.53 -54.34 23.86
C VAL A 109 -9.44 -55.65 23.05
N PRO A 110 -9.59 -55.59 21.68
CA PRO A 110 -9.39 -56.74 20.81
C PRO A 110 -7.99 -57.33 20.93
N GLY A 111 -7.90 -58.69 20.78
CA GLY A 111 -6.63 -59.40 20.90
C GLY A 111 -5.52 -58.89 19.96
N GLU A 112 -5.88 -58.38 18.79
CA GLU A 112 -4.95 -57.84 17.78
C GLU A 112 -4.29 -56.53 18.22
N VAL A 113 -4.88 -55.82 19.17
CA VAL A 113 -4.34 -54.54 19.69
C VAL A 113 -3.33 -54.79 20.80
N LYS A 114 -3.53 -55.85 21.64
CA LYS A 114 -2.70 -56.16 22.78
C LYS A 114 -1.19 -56.18 22.50
N PRO A 115 -0.68 -56.80 21.41
CA PRO A 115 0.75 -56.81 21.11
C PRO A 115 1.37 -55.42 20.90
N LYS A 116 0.57 -54.42 20.52
CA LYS A 116 1.03 -53.03 20.35
C LYS A 116 1.11 -52.26 21.65
N LEU A 117 0.38 -52.70 22.69
CA LEU A 117 0.34 -52.05 23.99
C LEU A 117 1.43 -52.55 24.95
N TYR A 118 1.81 -53.84 24.88
CA TYR A 118 2.85 -54.40 25.78
C TYR A 118 4.19 -53.63 25.74
N PRO A 119 4.69 -53.15 24.61
CA PRO A 119 5.92 -52.36 24.56
C PRO A 119 5.87 -51.02 25.35
N LEU A 120 4.69 -50.48 25.62
CA LEU A 120 4.46 -49.23 26.32
C LEU A 120 4.60 -49.38 27.83
N LEU A 121 4.52 -50.61 28.36
CA LEU A 121 4.51 -50.89 29.77
C LEU A 121 5.94 -50.99 30.38
N GLN A 122 6.10 -50.42 31.54
CA GLN A 122 7.27 -50.64 32.40
C GLN A 122 7.08 -51.90 33.27
N SER A 123 5.85 -52.14 33.76
CA SER A 123 5.49 -53.33 34.54
C SER A 123 5.52 -54.59 33.66
N LYS A 124 6.37 -55.54 34.02
CA LYS A 124 6.59 -56.77 33.22
C LYS A 124 6.49 -58.01 34.11
N PRO A 125 6.10 -59.16 33.53
CA PRO A 125 6.18 -60.45 34.23
C PRO A 125 7.59 -60.71 34.79
N GLY A 126 7.68 -61.14 36.06
CA GLY A 126 8.92 -61.32 36.79
C GLY A 126 9.40 -60.08 37.54
N GLY A 127 8.83 -58.89 37.29
CA GLY A 127 9.09 -57.66 38.05
C GLY A 127 8.25 -57.60 39.33
N VAL A 128 8.41 -56.50 40.11
CA VAL A 128 7.61 -56.20 41.27
C VAL A 128 6.61 -55.09 40.99
N VAL A 129 5.45 -55.14 41.64
CA VAL A 129 4.49 -54.04 41.59
C VAL A 129 5.12 -52.81 42.24
N SER A 130 5.18 -51.70 41.49
CA SER A 130 5.56 -50.40 42.01
C SER A 130 4.52 -49.36 41.57
N ALA A 131 4.08 -48.54 42.51
CA ALA A 131 3.12 -47.49 42.23
C ALA A 131 3.61 -46.53 41.15
N GLU A 132 4.90 -46.24 41.11
CA GLU A 132 5.52 -45.41 40.05
C GLU A 132 5.44 -46.08 38.70
N SER A 133 5.79 -47.39 38.60
CA SER A 133 5.72 -48.12 37.32
C SER A 133 4.30 -48.24 36.80
N VAL A 134 3.32 -48.53 37.64
CA VAL A 134 1.91 -48.63 37.26
C VAL A 134 1.36 -47.28 36.80
N ARG A 135 1.70 -46.19 37.47
CA ARG A 135 1.32 -44.84 37.05
C ARG A 135 1.96 -44.48 35.72
N ASN A 136 3.25 -44.80 35.52
CA ASN A 136 3.92 -44.58 34.23
C ASN A 136 3.30 -45.42 33.12
N ASP A 137 2.83 -46.63 33.40
CA ASP A 137 2.12 -47.46 32.44
C ASP A 137 0.78 -46.84 32.06
N VAL A 138 -0.01 -46.38 33.05
CA VAL A 138 -1.27 -45.67 32.79
C VAL A 138 -1.03 -44.40 31.99
N ALA A 139 0.00 -43.62 32.34
CA ALA A 139 0.39 -42.43 31.59
C ALA A 139 0.79 -42.74 30.14
N SER A 140 1.56 -43.82 29.93
CA SER A 140 1.98 -44.28 28.62
C SER A 140 0.78 -44.77 27.76
N LEU A 141 -0.13 -45.52 28.37
CA LEU A 141 -1.38 -45.95 27.71
C LEU A 141 -2.28 -44.74 27.38
N GLY A 142 -2.42 -43.81 28.34
CA GLY A 142 -3.19 -42.57 28.14
C GLY A 142 -2.63 -41.71 27.04
N SER A 143 -1.29 -41.62 26.88
CA SER A 143 -0.63 -40.85 25.83
C SER A 143 -0.95 -41.33 24.41
N THR A 144 -1.48 -42.55 24.26
CA THR A 144 -1.99 -43.05 22.96
C THR A 144 -3.21 -42.27 22.48
N GLY A 145 -3.94 -41.64 23.40
CA GLY A 145 -5.12 -40.80 23.11
C GLY A 145 -6.39 -41.56 22.69
N VAL A 146 -6.39 -42.91 22.69
CA VAL A 146 -7.52 -43.75 22.23
C VAL A 146 -8.37 -44.33 23.34
N PHE A 147 -8.05 -44.12 24.59
CA PHE A 147 -8.77 -44.64 25.74
C PHE A 147 -9.42 -43.51 26.56
N SER A 148 -10.70 -43.72 26.90
CA SER A 148 -11.45 -42.83 27.82
C SER A 148 -11.27 -43.23 29.29
N GLN A 149 -10.95 -44.50 29.57
CA GLN A 149 -10.70 -44.97 30.91
C GLN A 149 -9.60 -46.05 30.89
N ILE A 150 -8.73 -45.98 31.87
CA ILE A 150 -7.62 -46.88 32.11
C ILE A 150 -7.59 -47.18 33.61
N SER A 151 -7.97 -48.42 34.04
CA SER A 151 -7.98 -48.81 35.44
C SER A 151 -7.15 -50.08 35.65
N PRO A 152 -6.10 -50.04 36.47
CA PRO A 152 -5.35 -51.24 36.85
C PRO A 152 -6.18 -52.10 37.83
N SER A 153 -6.12 -53.40 37.69
CA SER A 153 -6.73 -54.33 38.63
C SER A 153 -5.80 -55.51 38.90
N PHE A 154 -5.81 -55.99 40.11
CA PHE A 154 -4.92 -57.04 40.56
C PHE A 154 -5.70 -58.28 40.94
N SER A 155 -5.22 -59.46 40.53
CA SER A 155 -5.74 -60.76 40.91
C SER A 155 -4.63 -61.53 41.62
N GLU A 156 -4.85 -61.88 42.90
CA GLU A 156 -3.89 -62.66 43.67
C GLU A 156 -3.86 -64.11 43.23
N ILE A 157 -2.67 -64.64 43.02
CA ILE A 157 -2.43 -66.06 42.69
C ILE A 157 -1.28 -66.57 43.59
N PRO A 158 -1.15 -67.90 43.80
CA PRO A 158 -0.18 -68.45 44.74
C PRO A 158 1.28 -68.04 44.56
N GLU A 159 1.64 -67.59 43.33
CA GLU A 159 3.02 -67.25 42.92
C GLU A 159 3.26 -65.74 42.86
N GLY A 160 2.23 -64.89 43.16
CA GLY A 160 2.32 -63.42 43.09
C GLY A 160 0.98 -62.79 42.67
N VAL A 161 1.03 -61.76 41.81
CA VAL A 161 -0.18 -61.05 41.34
C VAL A 161 -0.19 -60.98 39.81
N GLN A 162 -1.38 -61.17 39.24
CA GLN A 162 -1.62 -60.80 37.86
C GLN A 162 -2.13 -59.35 37.81
N LEU A 163 -1.50 -58.51 36.96
CA LEU A 163 -1.88 -57.13 36.73
C LEU A 163 -2.69 -57.08 35.41
N ASP A 164 -3.94 -56.67 35.50
CA ASP A 164 -4.84 -56.47 34.37
C ASP A 164 -5.14 -54.99 34.22
N TYR A 165 -4.84 -54.39 33.06
CA TYR A 165 -5.30 -53.05 32.69
C TYR A 165 -6.67 -53.14 32.03
N LYS A 166 -7.72 -52.61 32.68
CA LYS A 166 -9.06 -52.46 32.12
C LYS A 166 -9.09 -51.20 31.28
N LEU A 167 -9.28 -51.33 29.99
CA LEU A 167 -9.26 -50.27 29.01
C LEU A 167 -10.65 -50.05 28.40
N VAL A 168 -11.12 -48.80 28.37
CA VAL A 168 -12.34 -48.42 27.64
C VAL A 168 -11.90 -47.53 26.50
N SER A 169 -12.17 -47.97 25.26
CA SER A 169 -11.85 -47.19 24.07
C SER A 169 -12.77 -45.97 23.95
N ASN A 170 -12.24 -44.90 23.37
CA ASN A 170 -13.03 -43.75 23.00
C ASN A 170 -14.15 -44.16 21.96
N PRO A 171 -15.17 -43.31 21.78
CA PRO A 171 -16.18 -43.53 20.77
C PRO A 171 -15.58 -43.64 19.36
N VAL A 172 -16.31 -44.34 18.46
CA VAL A 172 -15.97 -44.37 17.03
C VAL A 172 -16.47 -43.09 16.36
N VAL A 173 -15.64 -42.45 15.56
CA VAL A 173 -16.00 -41.24 14.78
C VAL A 173 -16.43 -41.66 13.37
N HIS A 174 -17.68 -41.37 13.02
CA HIS A 174 -18.22 -41.59 11.69
C HIS A 174 -18.11 -40.38 10.79
N ARG A 175 -18.19 -39.16 11.36
CA ARG A 175 -18.08 -37.90 10.61
C ARG A 175 -17.59 -36.75 11.52
N VAL A 176 -17.06 -35.70 10.88
CA VAL A 176 -16.64 -34.48 11.53
C VAL A 176 -17.47 -33.30 11.02
N GLU A 177 -18.02 -32.52 11.95
CA GLU A 177 -18.81 -31.32 11.65
C GLU A 177 -18.22 -30.10 12.36
N PHE A 178 -18.17 -28.97 11.67
CA PHE A 178 -17.70 -27.69 12.20
C PHE A 178 -18.85 -26.71 12.35
N THR A 179 -18.80 -25.88 13.39
CA THR A 179 -19.74 -24.79 13.62
C THR A 179 -18.98 -23.53 14.00
N GLY A 180 -19.54 -22.34 13.65
CA GLY A 180 -18.96 -21.06 14.00
C GLY A 180 -17.89 -20.52 13.05
N ASN A 181 -17.35 -21.35 12.17
CA ASN A 181 -16.39 -20.96 11.14
C ASN A 181 -17.11 -20.18 10.00
N THR A 182 -16.58 -19.01 9.67
CA THR A 182 -17.06 -18.17 8.55
C THR A 182 -15.96 -17.85 7.53
N ILE A 183 -14.71 -18.03 7.91
CA ILE A 183 -13.54 -17.71 7.09
C ILE A 183 -13.13 -18.90 6.21
N PHE A 184 -13.12 -20.10 6.80
CA PHE A 184 -12.81 -21.34 6.07
C PHE A 184 -14.03 -22.22 5.94
N THR A 185 -14.13 -22.94 4.83
CA THR A 185 -15.24 -23.90 4.59
C THR A 185 -15.04 -25.16 5.40
N ASP A 186 -16.14 -25.83 5.75
CA ASP A 186 -16.11 -27.13 6.45
C ASP A 186 -15.30 -28.18 5.70
N GLU A 187 -15.40 -28.20 4.37
CA GLU A 187 -14.64 -29.12 3.53
C GLU A 187 -13.13 -28.91 3.69
N TYR A 188 -12.70 -27.64 3.70
CA TYR A 188 -11.29 -27.30 3.90
C TYR A 188 -10.80 -27.70 5.30
N LEU A 189 -11.59 -27.43 6.34
CA LEU A 189 -11.27 -27.80 7.73
C LEU A 189 -11.24 -29.32 7.90
N ARG A 190 -12.18 -30.07 7.30
CA ARG A 190 -12.17 -31.54 7.31
C ARG A 190 -10.91 -32.13 6.70
N ASN A 191 -10.44 -31.55 5.59
CA ASN A 191 -9.19 -31.99 4.96
C ASN A 191 -7.95 -31.77 5.85
N ILE A 192 -7.96 -30.74 6.71
CA ILE A 192 -6.88 -30.52 7.69
C ILE A 192 -7.00 -31.50 8.85
N MET A 193 -8.21 -31.72 9.35
CA MET A 193 -8.43 -32.67 10.45
C MET A 193 -7.98 -34.08 10.08
N ASP A 194 -8.20 -34.53 8.85
CA ASP A 194 -7.74 -35.81 8.30
C ASP A 194 -7.96 -37.00 9.28
N ILE A 195 -9.15 -37.05 9.89
CA ILE A 195 -9.54 -38.11 10.80
C ILE A 195 -10.15 -39.24 9.95
N PRO A 196 -9.60 -40.47 10.01
CA PRO A 196 -10.18 -41.59 9.28
C PRO A 196 -11.61 -41.89 9.75
N GLN A 197 -12.51 -42.04 8.78
CA GLN A 197 -13.89 -42.41 9.06
C GLN A 197 -13.95 -43.79 9.71
N ASP A 198 -14.92 -44.01 10.56
CA ASP A 198 -15.13 -45.29 11.29
C ASP A 198 -13.94 -45.72 12.16
N SER A 199 -13.13 -44.74 12.62
CA SER A 199 -12.00 -44.98 13.51
C SER A 199 -12.31 -44.61 14.96
N VAL A 200 -11.62 -45.22 15.89
CA VAL A 200 -11.66 -44.82 17.31
C VAL A 200 -11.09 -43.44 17.45
N LEU A 201 -11.80 -42.56 18.15
CA LEU A 201 -11.36 -41.18 18.38
C LEU A 201 -10.01 -41.16 19.09
N ASN A 202 -9.06 -40.45 18.53
CA ASN A 202 -7.77 -40.18 19.14
C ASN A 202 -7.71 -38.70 19.55
N PHE A 203 -7.86 -38.44 20.84
CA PHE A 203 -7.84 -37.09 21.40
C PHE A 203 -6.50 -36.37 21.21
N VAL A 204 -5.38 -37.09 21.18
CA VAL A 204 -4.06 -36.52 20.91
C VAL A 204 -4.01 -35.98 19.47
N LEU A 205 -4.45 -36.79 18.52
CA LEU A 205 -4.51 -36.39 17.12
C LEU A 205 -5.48 -35.23 16.91
N VAL A 206 -6.67 -35.29 17.51
CA VAL A 206 -7.67 -34.21 17.42
C VAL A 206 -7.08 -32.90 17.95
N ASN A 207 -6.45 -32.93 19.12
CA ASN A 207 -5.84 -31.74 19.70
C ASN A 207 -4.71 -31.16 18.84
N GLN A 208 -3.86 -32.03 18.30
CA GLN A 208 -2.84 -31.65 17.34
C GLN A 208 -3.42 -30.94 16.10
N LYS A 209 -4.52 -31.50 15.56
CA LYS A 209 -5.21 -30.94 14.38
C LYS A 209 -5.95 -29.64 14.70
N ILE A 210 -6.49 -29.49 15.89
CA ILE A 210 -7.08 -28.24 16.36
C ILE A 210 -5.99 -27.15 16.39
N HIS A 211 -4.85 -27.42 16.97
CA HIS A 211 -3.73 -26.48 16.96
C HIS A 211 -3.23 -26.14 15.55
N GLU A 212 -3.27 -27.10 14.63
CA GLU A 212 -2.95 -26.84 13.21
C GLU A 212 -3.95 -25.86 12.59
N ILE A 213 -5.26 -26.05 12.86
CA ILE A 213 -6.32 -25.13 12.41
C ILE A 213 -6.14 -23.73 13.05
N GLU A 214 -5.94 -23.63 14.37
CA GLU A 214 -5.73 -22.37 15.06
C GLU A 214 -4.51 -21.62 14.48
N ASN A 215 -3.39 -22.32 14.29
CA ASN A 215 -2.19 -21.75 13.69
C ASN A 215 -2.41 -21.26 12.25
N MET A 216 -3.27 -21.90 11.48
CA MET A 216 -3.64 -21.46 10.16
C MET A 216 -4.42 -20.14 10.19
N TYR A 217 -5.40 -20.00 11.09
CA TYR A 217 -6.12 -18.74 11.31
C TYR A 217 -5.15 -17.63 11.74
N LEU A 218 -4.25 -17.92 12.71
CA LEU A 218 -3.23 -16.98 13.21
C LEU A 218 -2.32 -16.47 12.08
N LYS A 219 -1.86 -17.36 11.20
CA LYS A 219 -1.05 -16.99 10.03
C LYS A 219 -1.76 -16.04 9.08
N GLN A 220 -3.09 -16.11 9.01
CA GLN A 220 -3.92 -15.21 8.22
C GLN A 220 -4.36 -13.96 8.97
N GLY A 221 -3.90 -13.78 10.21
CA GLY A 221 -4.14 -12.59 11.02
C GLY A 221 -5.36 -12.66 11.93
N TYR A 222 -6.06 -13.78 12.03
CA TYR A 222 -7.20 -13.98 12.93
C TYR A 222 -6.71 -14.43 14.31
N ILE A 223 -6.30 -13.48 15.15
CA ILE A 223 -5.61 -13.73 16.42
C ILE A 223 -6.52 -14.08 17.60
N LEU A 224 -7.84 -13.95 17.43
CA LEU A 224 -8.83 -14.23 18.48
C LEU A 224 -9.55 -15.56 18.26
N VAL A 225 -9.07 -16.39 17.34
CA VAL A 225 -9.67 -17.69 17.09
C VAL A 225 -9.37 -18.64 18.24
N SER A 226 -10.35 -19.45 18.61
CA SER A 226 -10.21 -20.55 19.56
C SER A 226 -11.20 -21.67 19.23
N VAL A 227 -10.95 -22.85 19.75
CA VAL A 227 -11.88 -23.99 19.69
C VAL A 227 -12.37 -24.29 21.11
N PRO A 228 -13.44 -23.62 21.57
CA PRO A 228 -13.91 -23.73 22.95
C PRO A 228 -14.59 -25.08 23.27
N ASP A 229 -15.05 -25.80 22.26
CA ASP A 229 -15.81 -27.01 22.48
C ASP A 229 -15.56 -28.08 21.41
N VAL A 230 -15.37 -29.31 21.87
CA VAL A 230 -15.17 -30.50 21.06
C VAL A 230 -15.96 -31.65 21.66
N GLN A 231 -17.03 -32.06 21.01
CA GLN A 231 -17.94 -33.10 21.52
C GLN A 231 -18.14 -34.21 20.50
N VAL A 232 -18.32 -35.45 21.01
CA VAL A 232 -18.75 -36.59 20.22
C VAL A 232 -20.17 -36.95 20.61
N THR A 233 -21.07 -36.91 19.64
CA THR A 233 -22.47 -37.30 19.86
C THR A 233 -22.65 -38.83 19.80
N PRO A 234 -23.74 -39.38 20.37
CA PRO A 234 -23.98 -40.83 20.37
C PRO A 234 -24.03 -41.49 19.01
N ASP A 235 -24.29 -40.72 17.93
CA ASP A 235 -24.28 -41.19 16.53
C ASP A 235 -22.88 -41.18 15.91
N GLY A 236 -21.83 -40.92 16.70
CA GLY A 236 -20.45 -40.89 16.23
C GLY A 236 -20.06 -39.65 15.45
N THR A 237 -20.79 -38.53 15.58
CA THR A 237 -20.39 -37.24 14.99
C THR A 237 -19.47 -36.48 15.95
N LEU A 238 -18.28 -36.12 15.45
CA LEU A 238 -17.36 -35.22 16.16
C LEU A 238 -17.72 -33.78 15.80
N HIS A 239 -18.34 -33.06 16.74
CA HIS A 239 -18.66 -31.65 16.62
C HIS A 239 -17.50 -30.81 17.16
N ILE A 240 -17.02 -29.86 16.33
CA ILE A 240 -15.96 -28.92 16.68
C ILE A 240 -16.52 -27.51 16.53
N THR A 241 -16.61 -26.80 17.64
CA THR A 241 -17.08 -25.41 17.65
C THR A 241 -15.89 -24.46 17.56
N ILE A 242 -15.87 -23.63 16.53
CA ILE A 242 -14.83 -22.62 16.33
C ILE A 242 -15.40 -21.24 16.72
N SER A 243 -14.72 -20.53 17.59
CA SER A 243 -14.96 -19.12 17.87
C SER A 243 -13.93 -18.29 17.13
N GLU A 244 -14.37 -17.47 16.17
CA GLU A 244 -13.48 -16.65 15.34
C GLU A 244 -13.18 -15.28 15.96
N GLY A 245 -13.75 -14.94 17.13
CA GLY A 245 -13.57 -13.66 17.78
C GLY A 245 -14.09 -12.48 16.98
N LYS A 246 -15.41 -12.19 17.07
CA LYS A 246 -16.07 -11.14 16.27
C LYS A 246 -15.95 -9.76 16.92
N ILE A 247 -15.96 -8.75 16.07
CA ILE A 247 -16.02 -7.34 16.48
C ILE A 247 -17.47 -7.02 16.85
N GLU A 248 -17.76 -6.83 18.13
CA GLU A 248 -19.08 -6.45 18.61
C GLU A 248 -19.37 -4.98 18.37
N ASN A 249 -18.38 -4.12 18.60
CA ASN A 249 -18.55 -2.68 18.48
C ASN A 249 -17.29 -1.99 18.01
N ILE A 250 -17.45 -0.80 17.45
CA ILE A 250 -16.34 0.11 17.11
C ILE A 250 -16.64 1.42 17.84
N VAL A 251 -15.75 1.79 18.74
CA VAL A 251 -15.84 3.01 19.56
C VAL A 251 -14.80 4.00 19.06
N LEU A 252 -15.19 5.24 18.82
CA LEU A 252 -14.28 6.31 18.40
C LEU A 252 -14.11 7.29 19.56
N VAL A 253 -12.86 7.67 19.83
CA VAL A 253 -12.49 8.60 20.90
C VAL A 253 -11.54 9.66 20.35
N GLY A 254 -11.67 10.92 20.81
CA GLY A 254 -10.74 11.99 20.47
C GLY A 254 -11.07 12.75 19.16
N ASN A 255 -12.07 12.35 18.39
CA ASN A 255 -12.45 13.02 17.15
C ASN A 255 -13.46 14.16 17.38
N GLU A 256 -12.98 15.31 17.85
CA GLU A 256 -13.81 16.48 18.15
C GLU A 256 -14.33 17.19 16.89
N LYS A 257 -13.43 17.42 15.91
CA LYS A 257 -13.74 18.07 14.61
C LYS A 257 -14.14 17.06 13.56
N THR A 258 -13.39 15.98 13.42
CA THR A 258 -13.58 14.98 12.37
C THR A 258 -14.81 14.14 12.63
N LYS A 259 -15.72 14.06 11.65
CA LYS A 259 -16.95 13.28 11.77
C LYS A 259 -16.66 11.77 11.74
N ASP A 260 -17.38 11.00 12.58
CA ASP A 260 -17.23 9.54 12.70
C ASP A 260 -17.20 8.82 11.35
N LYS A 261 -18.08 9.23 10.43
CA LYS A 261 -18.12 8.65 9.08
C LYS A 261 -16.82 8.78 8.30
N VAL A 262 -15.97 9.78 8.63
CA VAL A 262 -14.67 9.98 7.98
C VAL A 262 -13.67 8.94 8.47
N ILE A 263 -13.74 8.58 9.74
CA ILE A 263 -12.92 7.52 10.34
C ILE A 263 -13.44 6.15 9.88
N LEU A 264 -14.74 5.90 10.08
CA LEU A 264 -15.36 4.58 9.81
C LEU A 264 -15.22 4.13 8.35
N ARG A 265 -15.24 5.04 7.38
CA ARG A 265 -15.08 4.70 5.95
C ARG A 265 -13.66 4.23 5.58
N GLU A 266 -12.67 4.57 6.39
CA GLU A 266 -11.27 4.16 6.16
C GLU A 266 -10.97 2.79 6.73
N LEU A 267 -11.81 2.28 7.63
CA LEU A 267 -11.63 0.97 8.25
C LEU A 267 -11.81 -0.16 7.24
N ARG A 268 -10.97 -1.17 7.33
CA ARG A 268 -11.00 -2.39 6.52
C ARG A 268 -11.72 -3.54 7.20
N PHE A 269 -12.24 -3.32 8.39
CA PHE A 269 -13.06 -4.23 9.17
C PHE A 269 -14.38 -3.57 9.55
N LYS A 270 -15.37 -4.38 9.90
CA LYS A 270 -16.72 -3.92 10.26
C LYS A 270 -17.23 -4.69 11.47
N LYS A 271 -18.19 -4.10 12.19
CA LYS A 271 -18.98 -4.77 13.22
C LYS A 271 -19.54 -6.09 12.67
N GLY A 272 -19.48 -7.16 13.48
CA GLY A 272 -19.95 -8.51 13.16
C GLY A 272 -18.95 -9.38 12.38
N GLN A 273 -17.84 -8.84 11.93
CA GLN A 273 -16.77 -9.62 11.26
C GLN A 273 -15.76 -10.16 12.27
N PRO A 274 -15.12 -11.30 12.00
CA PRO A 274 -13.96 -11.76 12.78
C PRO A 274 -12.84 -10.71 12.78
N PHE A 275 -12.21 -10.52 13.95
CA PHE A 275 -11.11 -9.57 14.06
C PHE A 275 -9.87 -10.09 13.31
N ASN A 276 -9.30 -9.24 12.46
CA ASN A 276 -8.09 -9.56 11.71
C ASN A 276 -7.04 -8.46 11.90
N LYS A 277 -5.87 -8.83 12.45
CA LYS A 277 -4.78 -7.89 12.76
C LYS A 277 -4.21 -7.18 11.55
N PHE A 278 -4.16 -7.82 10.38
CA PHE A 278 -3.65 -7.18 9.17
C PHE A 278 -4.60 -6.11 8.64
N LEU A 279 -5.91 -6.39 8.68
CA LEU A 279 -6.93 -5.41 8.32
C LEU A 279 -6.98 -4.25 9.32
N ALA A 280 -6.75 -4.55 10.60
CA ALA A 280 -6.67 -3.55 11.66
C ALA A 280 -5.45 -2.62 11.45
N SER A 281 -4.24 -3.16 11.30
CA SER A 281 -3.03 -2.38 11.00
C SER A 281 -3.21 -1.53 9.75
N ARG A 282 -3.77 -2.11 8.68
CA ARG A 282 -4.03 -1.38 7.45
C ARG A 282 -5.02 -0.23 7.64
N SER A 283 -6.02 -0.41 8.50
CA SER A 283 -6.97 0.65 8.84
C SER A 283 -6.29 1.81 9.56
N MET A 284 -5.39 1.52 10.50
CA MET A 284 -4.63 2.55 11.21
C MET A 284 -3.69 3.32 10.27
N GLU A 285 -2.97 2.64 9.39
CA GLU A 285 -2.16 3.29 8.35
C GLU A 285 -3.00 4.23 7.48
N ARG A 286 -4.20 3.80 7.07
CA ARG A 286 -5.10 4.62 6.26
C ARG A 286 -5.59 5.86 7.01
N LEU A 287 -5.96 5.71 8.27
CA LEU A 287 -6.36 6.84 9.12
C LEU A 287 -5.21 7.83 9.30
N TYR A 288 -4.02 7.34 9.60
CA TYR A 288 -2.83 8.16 9.73
C TYR A 288 -2.50 8.92 8.41
N ASN A 289 -2.62 8.23 7.28
CA ASN A 289 -2.35 8.80 5.96
C ASN A 289 -3.38 9.85 5.49
N LEU A 290 -4.53 10.00 6.18
CA LEU A 290 -5.42 11.13 5.94
C LEU A 290 -4.77 12.46 6.27
N GLY A 291 -3.79 12.47 7.19
CA GLY A 291 -3.14 13.69 7.67
C GLY A 291 -4.04 14.56 8.55
N TYR A 292 -5.07 13.98 9.18
CA TYR A 292 -5.99 14.69 10.09
C TYR A 292 -5.64 14.47 11.55
N PHE A 293 -4.80 13.48 11.83
CA PHE A 293 -4.44 13.03 13.16
C PHE A 293 -2.93 13.10 13.37
N GLU A 294 -2.53 13.57 14.55
CA GLU A 294 -1.15 13.52 15.04
C GLU A 294 -0.81 12.09 15.47
N ASP A 295 -1.79 11.40 16.06
CA ASP A 295 -1.67 10.01 16.50
C ASP A 295 -2.98 9.25 16.30
N VAL A 296 -2.87 7.93 16.05
CA VAL A 296 -3.99 7.01 15.88
C VAL A 296 -3.66 5.71 16.60
N ASN A 297 -4.37 5.43 17.67
CA ASN A 297 -4.21 4.22 18.47
C ASN A 297 -5.44 3.31 18.38
N MET A 298 -5.24 2.02 18.54
CA MET A 298 -6.30 1.03 18.60
C MET A 298 -6.13 0.17 19.84
N LYS A 299 -7.25 -0.03 20.58
CA LYS A 299 -7.31 -0.92 21.73
C LYS A 299 -8.40 -1.97 21.50
N LEU A 300 -8.14 -3.19 21.91
CA LEU A 300 -9.12 -4.26 21.97
C LEU A 300 -9.67 -4.34 23.40
N LEU A 301 -10.95 -4.08 23.54
CA LEU A 301 -11.68 -4.20 24.81
C LEU A 301 -12.47 -5.50 24.78
N PRO A 302 -12.62 -6.20 25.92
CA PRO A 302 -13.46 -7.40 26.00
C PRO A 302 -14.87 -7.10 25.50
N GLY A 303 -15.44 -8.02 24.75
CA GLY A 303 -16.83 -7.96 24.33
C GLY A 303 -17.79 -8.29 25.47
N THR A 304 -19.08 -8.05 25.23
CA THR A 304 -20.16 -8.36 26.18
C THR A 304 -21.02 -9.55 25.74
N GLU A 305 -20.95 -9.91 24.46
CA GLU A 305 -21.78 -10.94 23.80
C GLU A 305 -20.95 -12.18 23.42
N GLY A 306 -20.14 -12.73 24.38
CA GLY A 306 -19.33 -13.94 24.15
C GLY A 306 -17.87 -13.79 24.56
N ASP A 307 -17.29 -14.87 25.03
CA ASP A 307 -15.99 -14.89 25.71
C ASP A 307 -14.79 -14.47 24.86
N HIS A 308 -14.92 -14.53 23.53
CA HIS A 308 -13.82 -14.21 22.58
C HIS A 308 -14.14 -13.02 21.67
N ASN A 309 -15.31 -12.39 21.83
CA ASN A 309 -15.67 -11.20 21.07
C ASN A 309 -14.98 -9.96 21.65
N VAL A 310 -14.78 -8.94 20.79
CA VAL A 310 -14.09 -7.71 21.18
C VAL A 310 -14.83 -6.47 20.70
N SER A 311 -14.72 -5.40 21.49
CA SER A 311 -14.99 -4.03 21.05
C SER A 311 -13.68 -3.36 20.66
N VAL A 312 -13.63 -2.79 19.47
CA VAL A 312 -12.47 -2.07 18.95
C VAL A 312 -12.61 -0.59 19.28
N GLU A 313 -11.77 -0.08 20.18
CA GLU A 313 -11.65 1.35 20.46
C GLU A 313 -10.57 1.95 19.57
N ILE A 314 -10.93 3.00 18.80
CA ILE A 314 -10.00 3.79 18.00
C ILE A 314 -9.88 5.15 18.65
N ASP A 315 -8.72 5.43 19.22
CA ASP A 315 -8.38 6.65 19.92
C ASP A 315 -7.50 7.51 19.01
N VAL A 316 -7.96 8.73 18.69
CA VAL A 316 -7.27 9.62 17.78
C VAL A 316 -6.94 10.94 18.46
N ILE A 317 -5.77 11.49 18.13
CA ILE A 317 -5.39 12.85 18.51
C ILE A 317 -5.44 13.69 17.25
N GLU A 318 -6.39 14.63 17.18
CA GLU A 318 -6.56 15.48 16.00
C GLU A 318 -5.46 16.52 15.87
N GLN A 319 -4.98 16.73 14.65
CA GLN A 319 -4.10 17.84 14.32
C GLN A 319 -4.82 18.96 13.56
N LYS A 320 -4.20 20.12 13.49
CA LYS A 320 -4.70 21.24 12.70
C LYS A 320 -4.59 20.92 11.22
N THR A 321 -5.71 20.86 10.52
CA THR A 321 -5.80 20.58 9.08
C THR A 321 -5.89 21.84 8.22
N GLY A 322 -6.07 23.00 8.87
CA GLY A 322 -6.02 24.31 8.22
C GLY A 322 -4.59 24.73 7.93
N ILE A 323 -4.35 25.20 6.72
CA ILE A 323 -3.05 25.69 6.24
C ILE A 323 -3.21 27.15 5.90
N VAL A 324 -2.34 27.99 6.46
CA VAL A 324 -2.14 29.38 6.05
C VAL A 324 -0.66 29.56 5.76
N THR A 325 -0.34 29.80 4.50
CA THR A 325 1.04 30.05 4.07
C THR A 325 1.12 31.47 3.52
N VAL A 326 2.11 32.21 3.98
CA VAL A 326 2.52 33.48 3.40
C VAL A 326 3.98 33.36 3.07
N GLY A 327 4.33 33.59 1.83
CA GLY A 327 5.70 33.49 1.36
C GLY A 327 6.05 34.56 0.36
N ALA A 328 7.34 34.73 0.12
CA ALA A 328 7.85 35.51 -0.97
C ALA A 328 9.00 34.75 -1.63
N GLY A 329 9.08 34.82 -2.95
CA GLY A 329 10.10 34.19 -3.74
C GLY A 329 10.62 35.12 -4.82
N TYR A 330 11.75 34.77 -5.38
CA TYR A 330 12.31 35.41 -6.55
C TYR A 330 12.61 34.34 -7.60
N SER A 331 12.17 34.57 -8.82
CA SER A 331 12.61 33.82 -9.98
C SER A 331 13.21 34.73 -11.03
N ASP A 332 14.14 34.23 -11.82
CA ASP A 332 14.75 35.04 -12.90
C ASP A 332 13.72 35.37 -13.98
N SER A 333 12.70 34.53 -14.16
CA SER A 333 11.63 34.74 -15.13
C SER A 333 10.57 35.73 -14.64
N ASP A 334 10.09 35.57 -13.40
CA ASP A 334 8.93 36.32 -12.89
C ASP A 334 9.29 37.44 -11.95
N GLY A 335 10.57 37.52 -11.54
CA GLY A 335 11.02 38.48 -10.55
C GLY A 335 10.54 38.17 -9.13
N MET A 336 10.17 39.19 -8.36
CA MET A 336 9.69 39.02 -6.98
C MET A 336 8.22 38.63 -6.98
N VAL A 337 7.91 37.50 -6.35
CA VAL A 337 6.55 36.94 -6.24
C VAL A 337 6.20 36.75 -4.77
N GLY A 338 5.07 37.28 -4.33
CA GLY A 338 4.47 36.95 -3.05
C GLY A 338 3.42 35.87 -3.21
N ILE A 339 3.34 34.96 -2.24
CA ILE A 339 2.41 33.82 -2.25
C ILE A 339 1.55 33.88 -0.99
N PHE A 340 0.26 33.71 -1.17
CA PHE A 340 -0.70 33.50 -0.10
C PHE A 340 -1.49 32.22 -0.40
N GLU A 341 -1.46 31.30 0.56
CA GLU A 341 -2.24 30.07 0.47
C GLU A 341 -3.11 29.90 1.71
N LEU A 342 -4.37 29.59 1.48
CA LEU A 342 -5.35 29.28 2.52
C LEU A 342 -6.04 27.96 2.15
N GLY A 343 -5.89 26.96 3.01
CA GLY A 343 -6.47 25.66 2.76
C GLY A 343 -6.98 24.97 4.02
N ASP A 344 -7.82 23.96 3.84
CA ASP A 344 -8.18 23.00 4.87
C ASP A 344 -8.39 21.64 4.20
N THR A 345 -7.65 20.64 4.65
CA THR A 345 -7.73 19.27 4.12
C THR A 345 -8.86 18.47 4.75
N ASN A 346 -9.42 18.96 5.87
CA ASN A 346 -10.58 18.38 6.56
C ASN A 346 -11.61 19.47 6.89
N PHE A 347 -12.08 20.13 5.84
CA PHE A 347 -13.00 21.25 5.98
C PHE A 347 -14.30 20.85 6.70
N ARG A 348 -14.62 21.52 7.80
CA ARG A 348 -15.75 21.22 8.70
C ARG A 348 -15.75 19.78 9.24
N GLY A 349 -14.62 19.08 9.24
CA GLY A 349 -14.49 17.70 9.72
C GLY A 349 -15.14 16.66 8.81
N THR A 350 -15.47 17.00 7.57
CA THR A 350 -16.14 16.09 6.62
C THR A 350 -15.15 15.33 5.72
N GLY A 351 -13.86 15.66 5.83
CA GLY A 351 -12.81 15.18 4.94
C GLY A 351 -12.81 15.89 3.60
N ASP A 352 -13.64 16.92 3.41
CA ASP A 352 -13.62 17.75 2.21
C ASP A 352 -12.36 18.63 2.22
N LYS A 353 -11.79 18.87 1.02
CA LYS A 353 -10.58 19.68 0.87
C LYS A 353 -10.94 20.97 0.15
N VAL A 354 -10.49 22.09 0.73
CA VAL A 354 -10.59 23.42 0.13
C VAL A 354 -9.21 24.01 0.06
N ASN A 355 -8.85 24.63 -1.05
CA ASN A 355 -7.60 25.37 -1.17
C ASN A 355 -7.79 26.61 -2.04
N LEU A 356 -7.32 27.74 -1.54
CA LEU A 356 -7.13 29.00 -2.26
C LEU A 356 -5.62 29.27 -2.33
N HIS A 357 -5.10 29.32 -3.53
CA HIS A 357 -3.73 29.74 -3.82
C HIS A 357 -3.78 31.09 -4.57
N TRP A 358 -3.02 32.06 -4.12
CA TRP A 358 -2.93 33.37 -4.74
C TRP A 358 -1.49 33.86 -4.75
N GLU A 359 -1.03 34.27 -5.93
CA GLU A 359 0.29 34.87 -6.15
C GLU A 359 0.12 36.33 -6.53
N PHE A 360 0.95 37.19 -5.99
CA PHE A 360 0.99 38.62 -6.26
C PHE A 360 2.42 39.07 -6.57
N GLY A 361 2.55 40.04 -7.47
CA GLY A 361 3.84 40.39 -8.09
C GLY A 361 4.15 39.54 -9.30
N GLY A 362 5.39 39.54 -9.77
CA GLY A 362 5.83 38.82 -10.95
C GLY A 362 5.09 39.23 -12.23
N ALA A 363 5.17 38.41 -13.26
CA ALA A 363 4.46 38.59 -14.53
C ALA A 363 2.93 38.67 -14.34
N GLY A 364 2.39 37.96 -13.37
CA GLY A 364 0.96 37.92 -13.09
C GLY A 364 0.36 39.18 -12.46
N HIS A 365 1.17 40.07 -11.88
CA HIS A 365 0.74 41.30 -11.21
C HIS A 365 -0.47 41.09 -10.25
N GLY A 366 -0.48 39.99 -9.50
CA GLY A 366 -1.58 39.64 -8.61
C GLY A 366 -2.78 38.96 -9.27
N LYS A 367 -2.69 38.58 -10.54
CA LYS A 367 -3.74 37.88 -11.30
C LYS A 367 -3.65 36.36 -11.20
N ASN A 368 -2.62 35.81 -10.52
CA ASN A 368 -2.42 34.38 -10.36
C ASN A 368 -3.21 33.86 -9.17
N TYR A 369 -4.26 33.12 -9.42
CA TYR A 369 -5.08 32.51 -8.38
C TYR A 369 -5.63 31.15 -8.82
N GLN A 370 -5.82 30.28 -7.85
CA GLN A 370 -6.53 29.02 -7.99
C GLN A 370 -7.39 28.76 -6.76
N LEU A 371 -8.65 28.48 -6.99
CA LEU A 371 -9.55 27.98 -5.96
C LEU A 371 -9.95 26.54 -6.31
N SER A 372 -9.81 25.63 -5.37
CA SER A 372 -10.18 24.23 -5.53
C SER A 372 -11.00 23.72 -4.36
N TYR A 373 -11.94 22.84 -4.68
CA TYR A 373 -12.74 22.09 -3.72
C TYR A 373 -12.77 20.62 -4.13
N THR A 374 -12.54 19.72 -3.20
CA THR A 374 -12.64 18.28 -3.45
C THR A 374 -13.41 17.59 -2.33
N LYS A 375 -14.44 16.86 -2.69
CA LYS A 375 -15.21 15.97 -1.81
C LYS A 375 -14.79 14.52 -2.09
N PRO A 376 -14.02 13.88 -1.20
CA PRO A 376 -13.43 12.56 -1.47
C PRO A 376 -14.43 11.40 -1.40
N TRP A 377 -15.59 11.58 -0.79
CA TRP A 377 -16.62 10.54 -0.65
C TRP A 377 -18.01 11.15 -0.92
N ILE A 378 -18.49 11.09 -2.16
CA ILE A 378 -19.83 11.56 -2.53
C ILE A 378 -20.91 10.48 -2.35
N ASN A 379 -20.50 9.20 -2.29
CA ASN A 379 -21.37 8.04 -2.11
C ASN A 379 -20.69 6.93 -1.31
N SER A 380 -21.41 5.82 -1.05
CA SER A 380 -20.93 4.64 -0.31
C SER A 380 -19.80 3.89 -1.00
N ASN A 381 -19.62 4.07 -2.30
CA ASN A 381 -18.58 3.40 -3.09
C ASN A 381 -17.22 4.11 -3.03
N GLY A 382 -17.15 5.27 -2.33
CA GLY A 382 -15.91 6.04 -2.22
C GLY A 382 -15.61 6.90 -3.45
N ASP A 383 -16.61 7.19 -4.30
CA ASP A 383 -16.41 8.10 -5.42
C ASP A 383 -16.11 9.51 -4.90
N SER A 384 -15.21 10.21 -5.58
CA SER A 384 -14.84 11.59 -5.27
C SER A 384 -15.31 12.56 -6.36
N LEU A 385 -15.53 13.82 -5.97
CA LEU A 385 -15.82 14.91 -6.90
C LEU A 385 -14.95 16.11 -6.53
N GLY A 386 -14.16 16.59 -7.50
CA GLY A 386 -13.33 17.78 -7.39
C GLY A 386 -13.72 18.82 -8.42
N ALA A 387 -13.61 20.09 -8.07
CA ALA A 387 -13.75 21.21 -8.97
C ALA A 387 -12.67 22.24 -8.70
N SER A 388 -12.15 22.89 -9.74
CA SER A 388 -11.27 24.04 -9.56
C SER A 388 -11.51 25.10 -10.63
N ILE A 389 -11.20 26.34 -10.25
CA ILE A 389 -11.10 27.49 -11.16
C ILE A 389 -9.73 28.12 -10.98
N PHE A 390 -9.14 28.56 -12.06
CA PHE A 390 -7.82 29.15 -12.03
C PHE A 390 -7.63 30.23 -13.09
N ASN A 391 -6.72 31.17 -12.80
CA ASN A 391 -6.13 32.10 -13.72
C ASN A 391 -4.65 32.21 -13.38
N ARG A 392 -3.79 31.99 -14.37
CA ARG A 392 -2.33 32.01 -14.23
C ARG A 392 -1.73 32.79 -15.37
N VAL A 393 -0.81 33.69 -15.04
CA VAL A 393 0.04 34.40 -15.97
C VAL A 393 1.47 34.10 -15.60
N TYR A 394 2.26 33.67 -16.53
CA TYR A 394 3.67 33.35 -16.34
C TYR A 394 4.48 33.74 -17.57
N LYS A 395 5.73 34.08 -17.37
CA LYS A 395 6.68 34.31 -18.44
C LYS A 395 6.98 32.98 -19.13
N TYR A 396 6.93 32.99 -20.44
CA TYR A 396 7.11 31.79 -21.24
C TYR A 396 8.14 32.01 -22.33
N ASP A 397 9.04 31.03 -22.49
CA ASP A 397 10.10 31.05 -23.47
C ASP A 397 9.85 29.97 -24.53
N ASP A 398 9.77 30.37 -25.78
CA ASP A 398 9.79 29.42 -26.88
C ASP A 398 11.23 29.13 -27.30
N TYR A 399 11.57 27.87 -27.45
CA TYR A 399 12.89 27.41 -27.88
C TYR A 399 12.87 26.78 -29.26
N ASN A 400 14.02 26.82 -29.94
CA ASN A 400 14.28 25.89 -31.04
C ASN A 400 14.78 24.54 -30.51
N ALA A 401 15.01 23.55 -31.38
CA ALA A 401 15.49 22.23 -30.98
C ALA A 401 16.90 22.26 -30.36
N ASP A 402 17.70 23.27 -30.66
CA ASP A 402 19.05 23.47 -30.09
C ASP A 402 19.01 24.16 -28.72
N GLY A 403 17.82 24.52 -28.21
CA GLY A 403 17.62 25.19 -26.92
C GLY A 403 17.94 26.69 -26.92
N ASP A 404 18.01 27.32 -28.09
CA ASP A 404 18.12 28.78 -28.16
C ASP A 404 16.76 29.42 -28.06
N THR A 405 16.60 30.43 -27.22
CA THR A 405 15.37 31.17 -27.01
C THR A 405 14.95 31.88 -28.29
N ILE A 406 13.77 31.62 -28.80
CA ILE A 406 13.18 32.26 -29.95
C ILE A 406 12.41 33.51 -29.58
N ALA A 407 11.53 33.39 -28.59
CA ALA A 407 10.70 34.49 -28.09
C ALA A 407 10.39 34.30 -26.60
N GLU A 408 10.26 35.42 -25.92
CA GLU A 408 9.83 35.51 -24.51
C GLU A 408 8.57 36.36 -24.45
N TYR A 409 7.56 35.94 -23.69
CA TYR A 409 6.29 36.67 -23.54
C TYR A 409 5.48 36.18 -22.35
N ASP A 410 4.52 37.00 -21.93
CA ASP A 410 3.61 36.62 -20.84
C ASP A 410 2.41 35.82 -21.40
N LYS A 411 2.29 34.58 -20.96
CA LYS A 411 1.22 33.65 -21.33
C LYS A 411 0.21 33.56 -20.21
N ARG A 412 -1.08 33.81 -20.54
CA ARG A 412 -2.20 33.62 -19.63
C ARG A 412 -2.90 32.30 -19.89
N ARG A 413 -3.08 31.53 -18.85
CA ARG A 413 -3.89 30.31 -18.86
C ARG A 413 -5.00 30.44 -17.81
N LYS A 414 -6.28 30.47 -18.26
CA LYS A 414 -7.44 30.52 -17.37
C LYS A 414 -8.45 29.46 -17.72
N GLY A 415 -9.07 28.91 -16.69
CA GLY A 415 -10.01 27.82 -16.92
C GLY A 415 -10.65 27.29 -15.65
N TRP A 416 -11.34 26.19 -15.85
CA TRP A 416 -11.95 25.40 -14.78
C TRP A 416 -11.91 23.93 -15.17
N ASN A 417 -11.93 23.07 -14.14
CA ASN A 417 -12.08 21.63 -14.32
C ASN A 417 -13.09 21.04 -13.32
N LEU A 418 -13.63 19.89 -13.72
CA LEU A 418 -14.47 19.04 -12.89
C LEU A 418 -13.94 17.62 -13.00
N THR A 419 -13.57 17.03 -11.88
CA THR A 419 -12.99 15.69 -11.81
C THR A 419 -13.87 14.77 -10.97
N TRP A 420 -14.32 13.67 -11.56
CA TRP A 420 -14.91 12.55 -10.84
C TRP A 420 -13.86 11.45 -10.71
N GLY A 421 -13.75 10.87 -9.50
CA GLY A 421 -12.81 9.80 -9.22
C GLY A 421 -13.52 8.60 -8.57
N ARG A 422 -13.14 7.39 -8.97
CA ARG A 422 -13.63 6.12 -8.40
C ARG A 422 -12.47 5.23 -8.00
N VAL A 423 -12.45 4.84 -6.73
CA VAL A 423 -11.57 3.81 -6.21
C VAL A 423 -12.17 2.44 -6.56
N SER A 424 -11.50 1.67 -7.42
CA SER A 424 -11.95 0.33 -7.82
C SER A 424 -11.54 -0.73 -6.80
N ASP A 425 -10.33 -0.60 -6.27
CA ASP A 425 -9.79 -1.42 -5.19
C ASP A 425 -8.70 -0.65 -4.42
N GLU A 426 -7.96 -1.32 -3.56
CA GLU A 426 -6.95 -0.69 -2.70
C GLU A 426 -5.85 0.04 -3.47
N TYR A 427 -5.53 -0.41 -4.69
CA TYR A 427 -4.41 0.09 -5.49
C TYR A 427 -4.85 0.75 -6.80
N ARG A 428 -6.14 0.64 -7.18
CA ARG A 428 -6.63 1.12 -8.48
C ARG A 428 -7.66 2.22 -8.32
N THR A 429 -7.42 3.32 -9.03
CA THR A 429 -8.33 4.45 -9.08
C THR A 429 -8.55 4.89 -10.53
N ASN A 430 -9.79 5.18 -10.88
CA ASN A 430 -10.17 5.74 -12.17
C ASN A 430 -10.61 7.19 -11.98
N TYR A 431 -10.28 8.04 -12.93
CA TYR A 431 -10.71 9.43 -12.95
C TYR A 431 -11.31 9.78 -14.30
N LEU A 432 -12.31 10.62 -14.26
CA LEU A 432 -12.87 11.28 -15.43
C LEU A 432 -12.82 12.79 -15.18
N ASN A 433 -12.02 13.50 -15.96
CA ASN A 433 -11.82 14.94 -15.83
C ASN A 433 -12.36 15.66 -17.04
N PHE A 434 -13.28 16.60 -16.83
CA PHE A 434 -13.65 17.58 -17.84
C PHE A 434 -12.92 18.88 -17.54
N GLU A 435 -12.25 19.44 -18.55
CA GLU A 435 -11.49 20.67 -18.43
C GLU A 435 -11.82 21.63 -19.56
N SER A 436 -11.94 22.92 -19.23
CA SER A 436 -12.06 24.02 -20.20
C SER A 436 -10.99 25.06 -19.88
N VAL A 437 -10.00 25.16 -20.76
CA VAL A 437 -8.86 26.08 -20.60
C VAL A 437 -8.78 27.02 -21.80
N LYS A 438 -8.63 28.30 -21.53
CA LYS A 438 -8.27 29.30 -22.54
C LYS A 438 -6.84 29.74 -22.31
N GLU A 439 -6.01 29.53 -23.32
CA GLU A 439 -4.67 30.11 -23.40
C GLU A 439 -4.73 31.39 -24.23
N SER A 440 -4.07 32.42 -23.80
CA SER A 440 -4.00 33.72 -24.46
C SER A 440 -2.70 34.42 -24.08
N TYR A 441 -2.34 35.37 -24.88
CA TYR A 441 -1.31 36.34 -24.59
C TYR A 441 -1.82 37.34 -23.53
N ASP A 442 -0.99 37.75 -22.58
CA ASP A 442 -1.44 38.67 -21.54
C ASP A 442 -1.07 40.11 -21.81
N ASP A 443 0.17 40.35 -22.27
CA ASP A 443 0.69 41.69 -22.54
C ASP A 443 1.51 41.74 -23.82
N GLU A 444 1.04 42.51 -24.81
CA GLU A 444 1.76 42.66 -26.06
C GLU A 444 3.07 43.41 -25.93
N ASP A 445 3.20 44.29 -24.95
CA ASP A 445 4.41 45.08 -24.71
C ASP A 445 5.52 44.23 -24.08
N GLY A 446 5.19 43.10 -23.41
CA GLY A 446 6.12 42.14 -22.83
C GLY A 446 6.83 41.22 -23.81
N PHE A 447 6.45 41.23 -25.11
CA PHE A 447 7.04 40.33 -26.10
C PHE A 447 8.46 40.74 -26.49
N GLN A 448 9.39 39.81 -26.37
CA GLN A 448 10.80 40.02 -26.75
C GLN A 448 11.29 38.86 -27.63
N TRP A 449 12.18 39.19 -28.57
CA TRP A 449 12.87 38.22 -29.38
C TRP A 449 14.12 37.71 -28.63
N GLY A 450 14.26 36.40 -28.57
CA GLY A 450 15.42 35.76 -27.97
C GLY A 450 16.64 35.68 -28.91
N SER A 451 17.70 35.09 -28.41
CA SER A 451 18.99 34.91 -29.09
C SER A 451 18.86 34.10 -30.40
N GLY A 452 18.00 33.06 -30.39
CA GLY A 452 17.75 32.21 -31.56
C GLY A 452 17.10 32.91 -32.72
N ALA A 453 16.41 34.05 -32.46
CA ALA A 453 15.81 34.88 -33.52
C ALA A 453 16.72 36.07 -33.92
N SER A 454 17.89 36.25 -33.32
CA SER A 454 18.72 37.47 -33.51
C SER A 454 19.15 37.69 -34.97
N LYS A 455 19.40 36.61 -35.72
CA LYS A 455 19.86 36.64 -37.13
C LYS A 455 18.72 36.61 -38.15
N GLU A 456 17.48 36.48 -37.69
CA GLU A 456 16.32 36.33 -38.56
C GLU A 456 15.85 37.66 -39.18
N THR A 457 15.33 37.60 -40.40
CA THR A 457 14.80 38.78 -41.06
C THR A 457 13.50 39.28 -40.42
N ALA A 458 13.15 40.54 -40.64
CA ALA A 458 11.89 41.11 -40.14
C ALA A 458 10.66 40.35 -40.67
N ALA A 459 10.72 39.85 -41.90
CA ALA A 459 9.65 39.07 -42.52
C ALA A 459 9.51 37.68 -41.82
N THR A 460 10.62 37.00 -41.52
CA THR A 460 10.63 35.75 -40.78
C THR A 460 10.08 35.96 -39.34
N LYS A 461 10.53 36.97 -38.65
CA LYS A 461 10.02 37.34 -37.33
C LYS A 461 8.52 37.62 -37.32
N ALA A 462 8.02 38.36 -38.31
CA ALA A 462 6.58 38.62 -38.45
C ALA A 462 5.78 37.32 -38.67
N LYS A 463 6.29 36.37 -39.46
CA LYS A 463 5.69 35.05 -39.64
C LYS A 463 5.71 34.25 -38.33
N TRP A 464 6.80 34.24 -37.61
CA TRP A 464 6.93 33.53 -36.35
C TRP A 464 6.01 34.10 -35.26
N ARG A 465 5.96 35.46 -35.15
CA ARG A 465 5.06 36.11 -34.20
C ARG A 465 3.60 35.76 -34.50
N LYS A 466 3.20 35.76 -35.75
CA LYS A 466 1.85 35.35 -36.17
C LYS A 466 1.58 33.88 -35.73
N ALA A 467 2.52 32.97 -35.97
CA ALA A 467 2.36 31.57 -35.61
C ALA A 467 2.23 31.38 -34.08
N ILE A 468 3.00 32.13 -33.26
CA ILE A 468 2.87 32.13 -31.79
C ILE A 468 1.45 32.52 -31.38
N PHE A 469 0.90 33.60 -31.94
CA PHE A 469 -0.46 34.05 -31.61
C PHE A 469 -1.56 33.11 -32.11
N ASP A 470 -1.40 32.54 -33.30
CA ASP A 470 -2.35 31.58 -33.86
C ASP A 470 -2.43 30.27 -33.07
N ASN A 471 -1.42 29.97 -32.24
CA ASN A 471 -1.40 28.79 -31.38
C ASN A 471 -2.16 28.96 -30.06
N PHE A 472 -2.69 30.15 -29.77
CA PHE A 472 -3.53 30.37 -28.59
C PHE A 472 -5.01 30.08 -28.90
N GLY A 473 -5.75 29.65 -27.91
CA GLY A 473 -7.17 29.37 -28.06
C GLY A 473 -7.76 28.69 -26.81
N ARG A 474 -8.97 28.20 -27.00
CA ARG A 474 -9.69 27.42 -25.98
C ARG A 474 -9.59 25.93 -26.29
N THR A 475 -9.19 25.17 -25.29
CA THR A 475 -9.25 23.71 -25.29
C THR A 475 -10.33 23.27 -24.31
N ASN A 476 -11.35 22.56 -24.79
CA ASN A 476 -12.28 21.80 -23.97
C ASN A 476 -11.95 20.33 -24.13
N SER A 477 -11.78 19.60 -23.06
CA SER A 477 -11.38 18.20 -23.14
C SER A 477 -12.02 17.33 -22.06
N LEU A 478 -12.23 16.06 -22.39
CA LEU A 478 -12.60 15.00 -21.48
C LEU A 478 -11.43 14.01 -21.39
N THR A 479 -10.94 13.79 -20.20
CA THR A 479 -9.80 12.90 -19.95
C THR A 479 -10.22 11.75 -19.05
N PHE A 480 -10.08 10.53 -19.53
CA PHE A 480 -10.13 9.34 -18.71
C PHE A 480 -8.72 8.99 -18.25
N THR A 481 -8.58 8.64 -16.97
CA THR A 481 -7.30 8.21 -16.41
C THR A 481 -7.50 7.04 -15.45
N HIS A 482 -6.68 6.00 -15.59
CA HIS A 482 -6.61 4.84 -14.68
C HIS A 482 -5.27 4.82 -13.98
N VAL A 483 -5.19 4.62 -12.69
CA VAL A 483 -3.96 4.52 -11.87
C VAL A 483 -3.94 3.19 -11.14
N TYR A 484 -2.80 2.54 -11.18
CA TYR A 484 -2.42 1.50 -10.24
C TYR A 484 -1.24 1.99 -9.41
N ASP A 485 -1.35 2.07 -8.08
CA ASP A 485 -0.31 2.57 -7.18
C ASP A 485 -0.22 1.73 -5.92
N ASN A 486 0.82 0.92 -5.80
CA ASN A 486 1.12 0.12 -4.61
C ASN A 486 2.46 0.49 -3.96
N ARG A 487 2.87 1.75 -4.12
CA ARG A 487 4.08 2.26 -3.46
C ARG A 487 3.91 2.27 -1.94
N ASP A 488 5.00 1.99 -1.24
CA ASP A 488 5.08 2.04 0.22
C ASP A 488 4.93 3.46 0.78
N ASN A 489 5.40 4.46 0.04
CA ASN A 489 5.30 5.88 0.42
C ASN A 489 5.10 6.74 -0.82
N TYR A 490 4.12 7.66 -0.80
CA TYR A 490 3.82 8.54 -1.93
C TYR A 490 4.90 9.59 -2.19
N PHE A 491 5.58 10.07 -1.14
CA PHE A 491 6.55 11.15 -1.22
C PHE A 491 8.00 10.66 -1.39
N ASN A 492 8.33 9.49 -0.88
CA ASN A 492 9.67 8.92 -0.98
C ASN A 492 9.59 7.39 -1.06
N ALA A 493 9.11 6.91 -2.19
CA ALA A 493 8.91 5.49 -2.42
C ALA A 493 10.23 4.72 -2.41
N SER A 494 10.27 3.63 -1.65
CA SER A 494 11.39 2.70 -1.60
C SER A 494 11.06 1.36 -2.25
N LYS A 495 9.78 1.02 -2.34
CA LYS A 495 9.27 -0.23 -2.92
C LYS A 495 7.96 0.01 -3.65
N GLY A 496 7.63 -0.91 -4.56
CA GLY A 496 6.38 -0.90 -5.27
C GLY A 496 6.48 -0.25 -6.64
N ARG A 497 5.33 0.03 -7.21
CA ARG A 497 5.21 0.61 -8.56
C ARG A 497 3.97 1.48 -8.67
N ARG A 498 4.05 2.44 -9.58
CA ARG A 498 2.90 3.23 -10.03
C ARG A 498 2.82 3.16 -11.53
N LEU A 499 1.69 2.73 -12.04
CA LEU A 499 1.41 2.63 -13.47
C LEU A 499 0.26 3.54 -13.79
N SER A 500 0.39 4.27 -14.88
CA SER A 500 -0.61 5.25 -15.28
C SER A 500 -0.83 5.29 -16.80
N PHE A 501 -2.09 5.41 -17.25
CA PHE A 501 -2.53 5.66 -18.64
C PHE A 501 -3.59 6.73 -18.68
N SER A 502 -3.55 7.61 -19.59
CA SER A 502 -4.49 8.70 -19.79
C SER A 502 -4.93 8.74 -21.25
N ALA A 503 -6.22 8.86 -21.44
CA ALA A 503 -6.81 9.08 -22.76
C ALA A 503 -7.62 10.37 -22.72
N GLN A 504 -7.19 11.38 -23.44
CA GLN A 504 -7.82 12.69 -23.53
C GLN A 504 -8.45 12.88 -24.90
N TRP A 505 -9.68 13.29 -24.88
CA TRP A 505 -10.49 13.69 -26.03
C TRP A 505 -10.68 15.21 -25.96
N GLY A 506 -10.02 15.94 -26.85
CA GLY A 506 -10.13 17.40 -26.95
C GLY A 506 -10.99 17.81 -28.13
N GLY A 507 -11.88 18.79 -27.93
CA GLY A 507 -12.80 19.24 -28.98
C GLY A 507 -13.84 18.20 -29.39
N HIS A 508 -13.95 17.90 -30.67
CA HIS A 508 -14.84 16.86 -31.24
C HIS A 508 -16.28 16.86 -30.63
N GLY A 509 -16.93 18.01 -30.64
CA GLY A 509 -18.27 18.19 -30.08
C GLY A 509 -18.29 18.79 -28.68
N LEU A 510 -17.17 18.82 -27.95
CA LEU A 510 -17.05 19.56 -26.68
C LEU A 510 -16.84 21.07 -26.91
N GLY A 511 -16.62 21.48 -28.17
CA GLY A 511 -16.29 22.85 -28.53
C GLY A 511 -14.84 23.23 -28.23
N GLY A 512 -14.48 24.48 -28.48
CA GLY A 512 -13.10 24.97 -28.42
C GLY A 512 -12.50 25.21 -29.79
N ASN A 513 -11.18 25.38 -29.85
CA ASN A 513 -10.44 25.69 -31.08
C ASN A 513 -9.65 24.49 -31.61
N TYR A 514 -9.61 23.39 -30.89
CA TYR A 514 -8.73 22.27 -31.17
C TYR A 514 -9.49 20.95 -31.08
N ASP A 515 -9.20 20.04 -32.01
CA ASP A 515 -9.80 18.71 -32.13
C ASP A 515 -8.68 17.66 -32.17
N PHE A 516 -8.50 16.90 -31.07
CA PHE A 516 -7.41 15.95 -30.95
C PHE A 516 -7.73 14.80 -29.99
N TYR A 517 -6.96 13.72 -30.10
CA TYR A 517 -6.83 12.64 -29.15
C TYR A 517 -5.41 12.62 -28.61
N LYS A 518 -5.26 12.53 -27.27
CA LYS A 518 -3.94 12.43 -26.61
C LYS A 518 -3.91 11.22 -25.69
N PHE A 519 -2.95 10.36 -25.92
CA PHE A 519 -2.71 9.18 -25.10
C PHE A 519 -1.37 9.33 -24.39
N THR A 520 -1.36 9.05 -23.09
CA THR A 520 -0.14 9.13 -22.28
C THR A 520 -0.05 7.90 -21.40
N THR A 521 1.13 7.32 -21.28
CA THR A 521 1.40 6.23 -20.35
C THR A 521 2.68 6.51 -19.56
N GLU A 522 2.66 6.16 -18.27
CA GLU A 522 3.81 6.30 -17.40
C GLU A 522 3.91 5.09 -16.46
N GLY A 523 5.11 4.56 -16.30
CA GLY A 523 5.46 3.56 -15.31
C GLY A 523 6.57 4.06 -14.39
N ARG A 524 6.37 3.94 -13.08
CA ARG A 524 7.35 4.24 -12.03
C ARG A 524 7.58 2.98 -11.22
N PHE A 525 8.83 2.58 -11.06
CA PHE A 525 9.22 1.34 -10.40
C PHE A 525 10.28 1.64 -9.36
N TYR A 526 10.14 1.05 -8.17
CA TYR A 526 11.05 1.27 -7.05
C TYR A 526 11.50 -0.06 -6.46
N LYS A 527 12.80 -0.20 -6.24
CA LYS A 527 13.41 -1.38 -5.63
C LYS A 527 14.37 -0.96 -4.54
N GLY A 528 14.02 -1.23 -3.29
CA GLY A 528 14.95 -1.09 -2.16
C GLY A 528 16.07 -2.13 -2.25
N LEU A 529 17.31 -1.66 -2.08
CA LEU A 529 18.53 -2.48 -2.12
C LEU A 529 19.10 -2.74 -0.71
N GLY A 530 18.37 -2.32 0.33
CA GLY A 530 18.82 -2.37 1.72
C GLY A 530 19.51 -1.09 2.17
N ASN A 531 19.61 -0.88 3.48
CA ASN A 531 20.31 0.26 4.12
C ASN A 531 19.93 1.64 3.58
N GLY A 532 18.67 1.83 3.14
CA GLY A 532 18.20 3.09 2.57
C GLY A 532 18.59 3.37 1.12
N HIS A 533 19.25 2.41 0.45
CA HIS A 533 19.57 2.49 -0.98
C HIS A 533 18.37 2.09 -1.82
N ILE A 534 18.06 2.86 -2.88
CA ILE A 534 16.89 2.67 -3.73
C ILE A 534 17.30 2.80 -5.19
N LEU A 535 16.84 1.88 -6.02
CA LEU A 535 16.86 2.01 -7.47
C LEU A 535 15.46 2.39 -7.93
N ALA A 536 15.34 3.51 -8.65
CA ALA A 536 14.08 4.02 -9.17
C ALA A 536 14.15 4.16 -10.70
N LEU A 537 13.14 3.65 -11.39
CA LEU A 537 12.99 3.74 -12.84
C LEU A 537 11.66 4.40 -13.16
N ARG A 538 11.68 5.38 -14.07
CA ARG A 538 10.51 5.98 -14.69
C ARG A 538 10.59 5.77 -16.19
N VAL A 539 9.48 5.41 -16.82
CA VAL A 539 9.32 5.33 -18.27
C VAL A 539 8.04 6.02 -18.67
N MET A 540 8.07 6.76 -19.77
CA MET A 540 6.93 7.50 -20.30
C MET A 540 6.83 7.29 -21.80
N ALA A 541 5.61 7.27 -22.32
CA ALA A 541 5.34 7.34 -23.75
C ALA A 541 4.04 8.09 -24.00
N GLY A 542 3.97 8.80 -25.13
CA GLY A 542 2.80 9.57 -25.49
C GLY A 542 2.58 9.68 -26.99
N TYR A 543 1.31 9.84 -27.37
CA TYR A 543 0.87 9.99 -28.75
C TYR A 543 -0.29 10.97 -28.83
N ILE A 544 -0.22 11.92 -29.74
CA ILE A 544 -1.29 12.86 -30.05
C ILE A 544 -1.61 12.74 -31.56
N ASP A 545 -2.89 12.73 -31.85
CA ASP A 545 -3.42 12.82 -33.23
C ASP A 545 -4.48 13.92 -33.31
N GLY A 546 -4.48 14.66 -34.41
CA GLY A 546 -5.42 15.74 -34.67
C GLY A 546 -4.84 17.15 -34.57
N ASN A 547 -5.72 18.13 -34.50
CA ASN A 547 -5.38 19.55 -34.42
C ASN A 547 -5.19 19.96 -32.95
N VAL A 548 -3.97 20.03 -32.48
CA VAL A 548 -3.61 20.34 -31.10
C VAL A 548 -2.99 21.74 -31.00
N SER A 549 -3.22 22.42 -29.87
CA SER A 549 -2.50 23.66 -29.53
C SER A 549 -1.04 23.36 -29.17
N TYR A 550 -0.18 24.36 -29.35
CA TYR A 550 1.22 24.28 -28.94
C TYR A 550 1.40 23.88 -27.46
N GLY A 551 0.59 24.45 -26.59
CA GLY A 551 0.64 24.16 -25.14
C GLY A 551 0.09 22.79 -24.74
N ASN A 552 -0.49 22.02 -25.67
CA ASN A 552 -0.95 20.65 -25.42
C ASN A 552 -0.04 19.58 -26.06
N LEU A 553 1.02 19.97 -26.78
CA LEU A 553 2.06 19.04 -27.23
C LEU A 553 2.74 18.37 -26.05
N PHE A 554 3.48 17.31 -26.30
CA PHE A 554 4.39 16.74 -25.31
C PHE A 554 5.66 17.58 -25.26
N ASP A 555 6.15 17.77 -24.04
CA ASP A 555 7.34 18.55 -23.72
C ASP A 555 8.39 17.67 -23.05
N LEU A 556 9.66 17.81 -23.44
CA LEU A 556 10.80 17.26 -22.73
C LEU A 556 11.86 18.35 -22.51
N GLY A 557 12.52 18.28 -21.39
CA GLY A 557 13.51 19.23 -20.90
C GLY A 557 13.18 19.65 -19.47
N GLY A 558 14.18 20.11 -18.74
CA GLY A 558 14.04 20.63 -17.39
C GLY A 558 14.03 19.60 -16.26
N SER A 559 13.76 20.09 -15.08
CA SER A 559 13.93 19.36 -13.82
C SER A 559 13.07 18.09 -13.69
N ASN A 560 11.98 17.97 -14.42
CA ASN A 560 10.99 16.89 -14.25
C ASN A 560 11.07 15.81 -15.33
N THR A 561 11.75 16.05 -16.43
CA THR A 561 11.82 15.10 -17.56
C THR A 561 13.25 14.81 -17.99
N LEU A 562 13.94 15.75 -18.58
CA LEU A 562 15.28 15.59 -19.15
C LEU A 562 16.20 16.68 -18.57
N ARG A 563 16.87 16.38 -17.46
CA ARG A 563 17.75 17.33 -16.75
C ARG A 563 18.99 17.62 -17.59
N GLY A 564 19.51 18.85 -17.52
CA GLY A 564 20.64 19.29 -18.35
C GLY A 564 20.22 19.90 -19.70
N TYR A 565 18.91 20.14 -19.86
CA TYR A 565 18.29 20.85 -20.99
C TYR A 565 17.41 21.99 -20.47
N GLU A 566 16.98 22.91 -21.35
CA GLU A 566 16.03 23.97 -21.00
C GLU A 566 14.66 23.37 -20.67
N ASP A 567 13.87 24.06 -19.86
CA ASP A 567 12.51 23.65 -19.54
C ASP A 567 11.66 23.66 -20.82
N ASP A 568 10.97 22.53 -21.11
CA ASP A 568 10.11 22.36 -22.29
C ASP A 568 10.82 22.58 -23.63
N GLN A 569 12.13 22.37 -23.71
CA GLN A 569 12.94 22.60 -24.91
C GLN A 569 12.46 21.77 -26.11
N PHE A 570 12.15 20.49 -25.87
CA PHE A 570 11.77 19.58 -26.94
C PHE A 570 10.26 19.41 -26.97
N LYS A 571 9.66 19.56 -28.15
CA LYS A 571 8.23 19.48 -28.35
C LYS A 571 7.87 18.46 -29.42
N GLY A 572 6.68 17.83 -29.28
CA GLY A 572 6.22 16.88 -30.29
C GLY A 572 4.81 16.35 -30.01
N SER A 573 4.18 15.81 -31.08
CA SER A 573 2.93 15.05 -30.95
C SER A 573 3.17 13.60 -30.49
N LYS A 574 4.41 13.16 -30.46
CA LYS A 574 4.85 11.85 -30.00
C LYS A 574 6.02 12.00 -29.06
N MET A 575 6.09 11.15 -28.04
CA MET A 575 7.21 11.17 -27.09
C MET A 575 7.51 9.80 -26.52
N TYR A 576 8.74 9.61 -26.11
CA TYR A 576 9.14 8.65 -25.10
C TYR A 576 10.22 9.26 -24.21
N ALA A 577 10.23 8.86 -22.94
CA ALA A 577 11.26 9.27 -22.01
C ALA A 577 11.51 8.17 -20.96
N ALA A 578 12.73 8.10 -20.47
CA ALA A 578 13.08 7.22 -19.37
C ALA A 578 14.09 7.90 -18.44
N THR A 579 13.92 7.69 -17.13
CA THR A 579 14.82 8.14 -16.08
C THR A 579 15.20 6.96 -15.20
N LEU A 580 16.48 6.75 -14.98
CA LEU A 580 17.00 5.82 -13.99
C LEU A 580 17.72 6.60 -12.90
N GLU A 581 17.30 6.41 -11.65
CA GLU A 581 17.93 7.03 -10.47
C GLU A 581 18.43 5.97 -9.50
N TYR A 582 19.63 6.16 -9.00
CA TYR A 582 20.14 5.49 -7.82
C TYR A 582 20.19 6.48 -6.67
N ARG A 583 19.40 6.21 -5.62
CA ARG A 583 19.27 7.04 -4.42
C ARG A 583 19.97 6.38 -3.26
N PHE A 584 20.75 7.14 -2.49
CA PHE A 584 21.50 6.65 -1.33
C PHE A 584 21.45 7.61 -0.17
N PRO A 585 21.42 7.14 1.08
CA PRO A 585 21.39 8.00 2.26
C PRO A 585 22.74 8.69 2.47
N ILE A 586 22.73 9.99 2.71
CA ILE A 586 23.91 10.79 3.13
C ILE A 586 23.81 11.11 4.61
N ALA A 587 22.65 11.58 5.06
CA ALA A 587 22.35 11.91 6.44
C ALA A 587 20.86 11.71 6.74
N LYS A 588 20.45 11.86 7.99
CA LYS A 588 19.02 11.84 8.37
C LYS A 588 18.28 12.91 7.56
N LYS A 589 17.28 12.51 6.77
CA LYS A 589 16.50 13.38 5.87
C LYS A 589 17.24 13.92 4.64
N VAL A 590 18.47 13.45 4.35
CA VAL A 590 19.24 13.86 3.18
C VAL A 590 19.63 12.61 2.37
N GLN A 591 19.23 12.58 1.12
CA GLN A 591 19.61 11.53 0.17
C GLN A 591 20.43 12.13 -0.98
N GLY A 592 21.49 11.43 -1.37
CA GLY A 592 22.19 11.65 -2.62
C GLY A 592 21.51 10.89 -3.75
N VAL A 593 21.62 11.41 -4.95
CA VAL A 593 21.08 10.80 -6.17
C VAL A 593 22.10 10.88 -7.28
N VAL A 594 22.28 9.78 -8.02
CA VAL A 594 22.89 9.80 -9.36
C VAL A 594 21.84 9.33 -10.34
N PHE A 595 21.80 9.95 -11.51
CA PHE A 595 20.76 9.69 -12.48
C PHE A 595 21.24 9.71 -13.92
N THR A 596 20.45 9.08 -14.78
CA THR A 596 20.50 9.24 -16.23
C THR A 596 19.09 9.43 -16.76
N ASP A 597 18.92 10.44 -17.60
CA ASP A 597 17.67 10.71 -18.30
C ASP A 597 17.88 10.53 -19.80
N MET A 598 16.88 10.01 -20.50
CA MET A 598 16.86 9.88 -21.94
C MET A 598 15.45 10.09 -22.49
N GLY A 599 15.35 10.67 -23.68
CA GLY A 599 14.05 10.84 -24.32
C GLY A 599 14.12 11.51 -25.68
N SER A 600 13.01 11.47 -26.36
CA SER A 600 12.80 12.13 -27.65
C SER A 600 11.34 12.56 -27.80
N THR A 601 11.14 13.67 -28.49
CA THR A 601 9.83 14.11 -28.99
C THR A 601 9.93 14.30 -30.50
N TRP A 602 8.84 14.07 -31.21
CA TRP A 602 8.79 14.28 -32.67
C TRP A 602 7.35 14.43 -33.15
N GLY A 603 7.19 14.70 -34.44
CA GLY A 603 5.90 14.85 -35.12
C GLY A 603 5.31 16.25 -34.94
N ILE A 604 6.14 17.28 -35.01
CA ILE A 604 5.72 18.68 -35.06
C ILE A 604 5.21 19.05 -36.43
N ASP A 605 4.16 19.86 -36.49
CA ASP A 605 3.73 20.56 -37.67
C ASP A 605 4.57 21.85 -37.81
N GLU A 606 5.61 21.79 -38.65
CA GLU A 606 6.48 22.96 -38.94
C GLU A 606 5.72 24.15 -39.52
N GLY A 607 4.53 23.95 -40.11
CA GLY A 607 3.66 25.03 -40.55
C GLY A 607 3.12 25.86 -39.39
N LYS A 608 2.86 25.22 -38.24
CA LYS A 608 2.38 25.84 -37.00
C LYS A 608 3.49 26.35 -36.12
N ILE A 609 4.65 25.68 -36.13
CA ILE A 609 5.82 26.01 -35.30
C ILE A 609 7.04 26.18 -36.21
N PRO A 610 7.11 27.26 -37.03
CA PRO A 610 8.10 27.41 -38.08
C PRO A 610 9.53 27.69 -37.64
N TRP A 611 9.77 27.89 -36.36
CA TRP A 611 11.10 28.05 -35.77
C TRP A 611 11.70 26.75 -35.24
N TYR A 612 10.90 25.68 -35.20
CA TYR A 612 11.31 24.39 -34.63
C TYR A 612 11.52 23.35 -35.76
N LYS A 613 12.66 22.69 -35.77
CA LYS A 613 12.94 21.57 -36.66
C LYS A 613 12.85 20.27 -35.90
N ASP A 614 11.98 19.40 -36.34
CA ASP A 614 11.80 18.06 -35.81
C ASP A 614 12.90 17.12 -36.32
N ASP A 615 13.77 16.61 -35.45
CA ASP A 615 14.86 15.73 -35.87
C ASP A 615 14.76 14.30 -35.29
N ASN A 616 13.76 14.00 -34.45
CA ASN A 616 13.55 12.71 -33.80
C ASN A 616 14.85 12.14 -33.16
N SER A 617 15.74 13.00 -32.68
CA SER A 617 16.99 12.59 -32.07
C SER A 617 16.75 12.13 -30.63
N LEU A 618 17.52 11.12 -30.20
CA LEU A 618 17.55 10.71 -28.80
C LEU A 618 18.43 11.68 -28.00
N ASN A 619 17.82 12.38 -27.07
CA ASN A 619 18.50 13.24 -26.10
C ASN A 619 18.82 12.46 -24.85
N PHE A 620 20.02 12.69 -24.29
CA PHE A 620 20.55 11.94 -23.16
C PHE A 620 21.26 12.88 -22.20
N SER A 621 21.06 12.67 -20.91
CA SER A 621 21.81 13.37 -19.85
C SER A 621 22.19 12.45 -18.70
N VAL A 622 23.20 12.87 -17.97
CA VAL A 622 23.64 12.25 -16.71
C VAL A 622 23.83 13.33 -15.66
N GLY A 623 23.70 12.96 -14.41
CA GLY A 623 23.88 13.94 -13.36
C GLY A 623 23.83 13.37 -11.96
N GLY A 624 23.92 14.28 -11.01
CA GLY A 624 23.81 14.00 -9.60
C GLY A 624 23.03 15.08 -8.87
N GLY A 625 22.52 14.74 -7.70
CA GLY A 625 21.72 15.70 -6.94
C GLY A 625 21.51 15.31 -5.49
N LEU A 626 20.81 16.18 -4.79
CA LEU A 626 20.44 16.03 -3.39
C LEU A 626 18.92 16.07 -3.24
N ARG A 627 18.40 15.27 -2.32
CA ARG A 627 17.01 15.25 -1.88
C ARG A 627 16.97 15.57 -0.39
N LEU A 628 16.36 16.68 -0.03
CA LEU A 628 16.19 17.13 1.35
C LEU A 628 14.73 16.87 1.75
N GLN A 629 14.49 15.94 2.66
CA GLN A 629 13.14 15.63 3.14
C GLN A 629 12.68 16.75 4.09
N THR A 630 11.62 17.46 3.70
CA THR A 630 10.98 18.49 4.52
C THR A 630 9.52 18.12 4.83
N PRO A 631 8.89 18.73 5.85
CA PRO A 631 7.48 18.50 6.16
C PRO A 631 6.50 18.81 5.01
N ILE A 632 6.91 19.69 4.10
CA ILE A 632 6.12 20.12 2.93
C ILE A 632 6.45 19.32 1.65
N GLY A 633 7.28 18.29 1.77
CA GLY A 633 7.77 17.47 0.64
C GLY A 633 9.28 17.64 0.42
N PRO A 634 9.87 16.80 -0.43
CA PRO A 634 11.32 16.87 -0.68
C PRO A 634 11.69 18.10 -1.51
N ILE A 635 12.80 18.74 -1.12
CA ILE A 635 13.51 19.74 -1.95
C ILE A 635 14.55 18.97 -2.78
N ARG A 636 14.61 19.26 -4.07
CA ARG A 636 15.53 18.65 -5.03
C ARG A 636 16.52 19.68 -5.55
N LEU A 637 17.79 19.32 -5.52
CA LEU A 637 18.90 20.06 -6.11
C LEU A 637 19.58 19.12 -7.09
N ASP A 638 19.43 19.33 -8.38
CA ASP A 638 19.97 18.45 -9.41
C ASP A 638 20.93 19.22 -10.32
N TYR A 639 22.07 18.63 -10.63
CA TYR A 639 22.97 19.09 -11.66
C TYR A 639 22.98 18.08 -12.79
N GLY A 640 22.50 18.49 -13.95
CA GLY A 640 22.42 17.67 -15.16
C GLY A 640 23.43 18.12 -16.22
N HIS A 641 24.06 17.13 -16.84
CA HIS A 641 24.93 17.30 -17.99
C HIS A 641 24.26 16.66 -19.22
N GLY A 642 23.74 17.48 -20.12
CA GLY A 642 23.17 17.11 -21.42
C GLY A 642 23.95 17.81 -22.53
N ASP A 643 23.24 18.49 -23.44
CA ASP A 643 23.90 19.41 -24.39
C ASP A 643 24.42 20.65 -23.70
N ARG A 644 23.77 21.05 -22.61
CA ARG A 644 24.20 22.13 -21.69
C ARG A 644 24.35 21.57 -20.29
N ASN A 645 25.11 22.30 -19.46
CA ASN A 645 25.21 22.02 -18.02
C ASN A 645 24.16 22.87 -17.31
N LYS A 646 23.21 22.22 -16.61
CA LYS A 646 22.19 22.95 -15.89
C LYS A 646 22.08 22.51 -14.43
N PHE A 647 21.88 23.51 -13.57
CA PHE A 647 21.49 23.31 -12.20
C PHE A 647 19.98 23.52 -12.10
N HIS A 648 19.29 22.53 -11.52
CA HIS A 648 17.85 22.57 -11.33
C HIS A 648 17.54 22.59 -9.84
N PHE A 649 16.72 23.54 -9.43
CA PHE A 649 16.11 23.59 -8.11
C PHE A 649 14.62 23.29 -8.25
N SER A 650 14.08 22.39 -7.44
CA SER A 650 12.66 22.06 -7.51
C SER A 650 12.11 21.50 -6.21
N PHE A 651 10.79 21.61 -6.03
CA PHE A 651 10.05 21.04 -4.91
C PHE A 651 9.28 19.79 -5.35
N GLY A 652 9.04 18.88 -4.39
CA GLY A 652 8.30 17.66 -4.62
C GLY A 652 9.15 16.53 -5.21
N THR A 653 8.50 15.42 -5.47
CA THR A 653 9.14 14.26 -6.11
C THR A 653 9.14 14.43 -7.62
N GLN A 654 10.22 14.05 -8.30
CA GLN A 654 10.20 13.96 -9.76
C GLN A 654 9.31 12.79 -10.19
N PHE A 655 9.39 11.69 -9.48
CA PHE A 655 8.56 10.51 -9.65
C PHE A 655 8.63 9.60 -8.42
#